data_612fb2fca8d466e1c1a81ededdca27e4
#
_entry.id   612fb2fca8d466e1c1a81ededdca27e4
#
_cell.length_a   1.000
_cell.length_b   1.000
_cell.length_c   1.000
_cell.angle_alpha   90.00
_cell.angle_beta   90.00
_cell.angle_gamma   90.00
#
_symmetry.space_group_name_H-M   'P 1'
#
loop_
_entity.id
_entity.type
_entity.pdbx_description
1 polymer ?
#
loop_
_entity_poly.entity_id
_entity_poly.type
_entity_poly.pdbx_seq_one_letter_code
_entity_poly.pdbx_strand_id
1 'polypeptide(L)'
;MSPGPSSPILSPLEAPEDPATCPDLVHSLSHTSTVLALAVSPQHETIYAGTQDGEIVAWSLDTFRQVRRVQAHKRSVLSLSLSPDASLLFSSAGDPIINVWDPSTLTRLYEIYGSYDVGDIFCTAYSPQHETLYIGAQNATIQWVGLNDVTARVSPESQQHPDRRNHRFFDSKAVGGGASTPRRNDDRWGLIPKAHTVLEMHSGCVRNFAHYGYVYCMLMAKGPTVDVGTDDDVLISGAGDGTIKLWSLGHTVEDDEELSGGIQEIMTLGSDDGESVLSLALDSSFLYAGKLDGIVELWDLDTAQRLRVIKAHDCDIMSIQMGWGYLWTAATNGWASKYSTTHYGKYQHASSGAVPQKYQCLLRWEAHQGKVLASAVTNYKNKQYFITGANDDNISIWSIDTDKCNSKEKEVSQASDNLLLSSLREFVSYKTVSSRPEFAEDCRKGATYLGALFKRLGGHVELLSTEKHHNPVVYAHFSAKKEAAERRKRILFYGHYDVVAADSRKGKWETDPFTMQGTNGYLYGRGVSDNKGPIIAALYAVTDLMESQQLENDVIFLIEGEEEFGSLGFEEAVKKNKELIGEVDYILLANSYWLDDEVPCLTYGLRGVLHTTVCVDAPRPDIHSGVDGSYMMNEPLSDLTQILGKLKGHGNRVQIPGFYDGILPVTPEEEARYDDIAQILIRSNPEKGPEERLKQSLMARWREPNLTLHRYKVSGPDGSLVSSHASSHISLRMVPGQEVDSVIEALVKFLENEFSQLESQNKLTINVDNRAEPWLGDPTNAIFQTLEKAILETWDECFETSPSSGEVTPEPEKAEKSKEEEVLSVKTKLGKPRKPLYIREGGSIPAIRFLEKEFGAPAAHLPCGQSSDSAHLDNERICLLNLLKAREIFGKVFSRL
;
A
#
# COMPACT_ATOMS: atom_id res chain seq x y z
N MET A 1 -21.00 45.85 36.57
CA MET A 1 -20.11 45.92 35.43
C MET A 1 -20.88 45.39 34.23
N SER A 2 -21.11 46.22 33.21
CA SER A 2 -21.83 45.87 32.00
C SER A 2 -20.98 44.88 31.19
N PRO A 3 -21.59 43.83 30.57
CA PRO A 3 -20.83 42.90 29.75
C PRO A 3 -20.24 43.64 28.55
N GLY A 4 -18.93 43.46 28.30
CA GLY A 4 -18.27 43.99 27.12
C GLY A 4 -18.87 43.38 25.82
N PRO A 5 -18.65 44.00 24.68
CA PRO A 5 -19.26 43.55 23.44
C PRO A 5 -18.75 42.15 23.10
N SER A 6 -19.67 41.18 22.98
CA SER A 6 -19.39 39.83 22.50
C SER A 6 -18.80 39.93 21.09
N SER A 7 -17.59 39.35 20.92
CA SER A 7 -16.98 39.23 19.59
C SER A 7 -17.92 38.51 18.63
N PRO A 8 -18.04 38.93 17.37
CA PRO A 8 -18.97 38.31 16.44
C PRO A 8 -18.55 36.86 16.18
N ILE A 9 -19.48 35.93 16.39
CA ILE A 9 -19.33 34.52 15.93
C ILE A 9 -19.42 34.55 14.41
N LEU A 10 -18.37 34.10 13.74
CA LEU A 10 -18.42 33.91 12.29
C LEU A 10 -19.22 32.63 12.01
N SER A 11 -20.33 32.80 11.26
CA SER A 11 -21.09 31.66 10.77
C SER A 11 -20.21 30.68 9.99
N PRO A 12 -20.54 29.39 9.95
CA PRO A 12 -19.84 28.44 9.10
C PRO A 12 -19.85 28.97 7.67
N LEU A 13 -18.68 29.19 7.09
CA LEU A 13 -18.58 29.56 5.69
C LEU A 13 -18.86 28.28 4.90
N GLU A 14 -19.81 28.37 3.96
CA GLU A 14 -20.12 27.28 3.02
C GLU A 14 -18.83 26.81 2.36
N ALA A 15 -18.67 25.50 2.25
CA ALA A 15 -17.55 24.92 1.53
C ALA A 15 -17.57 25.39 0.07
N PRO A 16 -16.43 25.65 -0.58
CA PRO A 16 -16.44 25.95 -2.00
C PRO A 16 -17.10 24.79 -2.76
N GLU A 17 -18.06 25.13 -3.64
CA GLU A 17 -18.85 24.17 -4.42
C GLU A 17 -18.03 23.42 -5.51
N ASP A 18 -16.73 23.65 -5.61
CA ASP A 18 -15.88 23.08 -6.67
C ASP A 18 -15.14 21.83 -6.17
N PRO A 19 -15.47 20.62 -6.68
CA PRO A 19 -14.81 19.37 -6.28
C PRO A 19 -13.32 19.27 -6.69
N ALA A 20 -12.81 20.28 -7.42
CA ALA A 20 -11.41 20.31 -7.88
C ALA A 20 -10.38 20.73 -6.80
N THR A 21 -10.79 20.99 -5.55
CA THR A 21 -9.95 21.55 -4.50
C THR A 21 -9.72 20.63 -3.29
N CYS A 22 -10.11 19.35 -3.36
CA CYS A 22 -9.87 18.38 -2.28
C CYS A 22 -8.38 17.97 -2.26
N PRO A 23 -7.73 17.82 -1.08
CA PRO A 23 -6.38 17.28 -1.00
C PRO A 23 -6.35 15.85 -1.55
N ASP A 24 -5.24 15.51 -2.21
CA ASP A 24 -5.07 14.15 -2.73
C ASP A 24 -4.80 13.16 -1.60
N LEU A 25 -5.65 12.14 -1.47
CA LEU A 25 -5.36 11.00 -0.60
C LEU A 25 -4.22 10.20 -1.24
N VAL A 26 -3.04 10.25 -0.61
CA VAL A 26 -1.85 9.53 -1.08
C VAL A 26 -1.93 8.07 -0.68
N HIS A 27 -2.24 7.82 0.63
CA HIS A 27 -2.29 6.48 1.20
C HIS A 27 -3.27 6.41 2.36
N SER A 28 -3.83 5.21 2.58
CA SER A 28 -4.55 4.84 3.78
C SER A 28 -3.85 3.65 4.45
N LEU A 29 -3.44 3.82 5.71
CA LEU A 29 -2.78 2.78 6.50
C LEU A 29 -3.85 2.14 7.39
N SER A 30 -4.25 0.92 7.09
CA SER A 30 -5.29 0.22 7.84
C SER A 30 -4.72 -0.52 9.06
N HIS A 31 -5.42 -0.46 10.15
CA HIS A 31 -5.14 -1.17 11.40
C HIS A 31 -6.37 -1.97 11.86
N THR A 32 -6.19 -2.82 12.84
CA THR A 32 -7.29 -3.65 13.42
C THR A 32 -7.99 -3.02 14.60
N SER A 33 -7.65 -1.78 14.95
CA SER A 33 -8.12 -1.08 16.15
C SER A 33 -8.05 0.43 15.96
N THR A 34 -8.97 1.14 16.60
CA THR A 34 -9.09 2.60 16.61
C THR A 34 -7.75 3.30 16.88
N VAL A 35 -7.40 4.28 16.04
CA VAL A 35 -6.23 5.13 16.19
C VAL A 35 -6.60 6.35 17.04
N LEU A 36 -5.98 6.47 18.24
CA LEU A 36 -6.28 7.52 19.21
C LEU A 36 -5.23 8.63 19.25
N ALA A 37 -3.99 8.31 18.94
CA ALA A 37 -2.87 9.24 18.97
C ALA A 37 -1.93 9.06 17.79
N LEU A 38 -1.34 10.15 17.31
CA LEU A 38 -0.37 10.16 16.21
C LEU A 38 0.84 11.02 16.57
N ALA A 39 2.03 10.51 16.22
CA ALA A 39 3.26 11.29 16.21
C ALA A 39 4.02 10.97 14.91
N VAL A 40 4.69 11.95 14.32
CA VAL A 40 5.38 11.78 13.04
C VAL A 40 6.80 12.33 13.15
N SER A 41 7.76 11.50 12.76
CA SER A 41 9.17 11.88 12.70
C SER A 41 9.70 11.81 11.27
N PRO A 42 9.91 12.94 10.61
CA PRO A 42 10.61 12.95 9.31
C PRO A 42 12.05 12.45 9.40
N GLN A 43 12.70 12.67 10.55
CA GLN A 43 14.10 12.26 10.80
C GLN A 43 14.26 10.74 10.85
N HIS A 44 13.26 10.04 11.41
CA HIS A 44 13.21 8.59 11.45
C HIS A 44 12.35 8.00 10.33
N GLU A 45 11.87 8.86 9.41
CA GLU A 45 11.00 8.46 8.28
C GLU A 45 9.78 7.64 8.72
N THR A 46 9.18 7.99 9.90
CA THR A 46 8.21 7.10 10.55
C THR A 46 6.98 7.85 11.07
N ILE A 47 5.81 7.23 10.87
CA ILE A 47 4.54 7.58 11.51
C ILE A 47 4.33 6.61 12.68
N TYR A 48 4.11 7.13 13.87
CA TYR A 48 3.76 6.35 15.05
C TYR A 48 2.27 6.53 15.34
N ALA A 49 1.55 5.44 15.51
CA ALA A 49 0.14 5.43 15.87
C ALA A 49 -0.08 4.71 17.20
N GLY A 50 -0.76 5.36 18.10
CA GLY A 50 -1.25 4.79 19.36
C GLY A 50 -2.70 4.32 19.21
N THR A 51 -2.99 3.10 19.64
CA THR A 51 -4.25 2.43 19.37
C THR A 51 -5.07 2.17 20.64
N GLN A 52 -6.35 1.88 20.44
CA GLN A 52 -7.27 1.53 21.52
C GLN A 52 -6.87 0.23 22.23
N ASP A 53 -6.18 -0.69 21.55
CA ASP A 53 -5.71 -1.96 22.13
C ASP A 53 -4.40 -1.81 22.93
N GLY A 54 -3.90 -0.59 23.09
CA GLY A 54 -2.69 -0.31 23.86
C GLY A 54 -1.38 -0.53 23.08
N GLU A 55 -1.44 -0.62 21.78
CA GLU A 55 -0.28 -0.84 20.92
C GLU A 55 0.25 0.48 20.35
N ILE A 56 1.56 0.51 20.11
CA ILE A 56 2.20 1.49 19.23
C ILE A 56 2.59 0.76 17.95
N VAL A 57 2.13 1.28 16.83
CA VAL A 57 2.46 0.80 15.50
C VAL A 57 3.25 1.85 14.76
N ALA A 58 4.38 1.46 14.17
CA ALA A 58 5.24 2.33 13.39
C ALA A 58 5.12 1.98 11.90
N TRP A 59 4.92 3.01 11.07
CA TRP A 59 4.79 2.92 9.62
C TRP A 59 5.86 3.79 8.96
N SER A 60 6.47 3.26 7.89
CA SER A 60 7.44 4.05 7.11
C SER A 60 6.73 5.16 6.32
N LEU A 61 7.24 6.39 6.39
CA LEU A 61 6.81 7.51 5.55
C LEU A 61 7.19 7.35 4.07
N ASP A 62 8.17 6.52 3.79
CA ASP A 62 8.69 6.30 2.44
C ASP A 62 7.92 5.21 1.69
N THR A 63 7.76 4.07 2.35
CA THR A 63 7.15 2.87 1.75
C THR A 63 5.71 2.64 2.18
N PHE A 64 5.21 3.38 3.17
CA PHE A 64 3.89 3.24 3.80
C PHE A 64 3.61 1.83 4.36
N ARG A 65 4.66 1.04 4.59
CA ARG A 65 4.56 -0.28 5.20
C ARG A 65 4.71 -0.20 6.71
N GLN A 66 4.04 -1.11 7.40
CA GLN A 66 4.26 -1.30 8.82
C GLN A 66 5.68 -1.80 9.06
N VAL A 67 6.46 -1.04 9.85
CA VAL A 67 7.86 -1.35 10.17
C VAL A 67 7.93 -2.12 11.48
N ARG A 68 7.18 -1.66 12.49
CA ARG A 68 7.22 -2.24 13.85
C ARG A 68 5.85 -2.15 14.51
N ARG A 69 5.63 -3.04 15.48
CA ARG A 69 4.46 -3.05 16.33
C ARG A 69 4.88 -3.51 17.73
N VAL A 70 4.44 -2.81 18.75
CA VAL A 70 4.76 -3.13 20.15
C VAL A 70 3.53 -2.95 21.03
N GLN A 71 3.28 -3.88 21.94
CA GLN A 71 2.30 -3.70 23.01
C GLN A 71 2.90 -2.74 24.04
N ALA A 72 2.49 -1.48 23.97
CA ALA A 72 3.05 -0.42 24.79
C ALA A 72 2.39 -0.34 26.17
N HIS A 73 1.09 -0.51 26.23
CA HIS A 73 0.26 -0.32 27.42
C HIS A 73 -0.80 -1.45 27.54
N LYS A 74 -1.37 -1.58 28.73
CA LYS A 74 -2.47 -2.53 28.99
C LYS A 74 -3.84 -1.96 28.62
N ARG A 75 -3.93 -0.65 28.43
CA ARG A 75 -5.13 0.09 28.02
C ARG A 75 -4.81 0.96 26.82
N SER A 76 -5.83 1.65 26.34
CA SER A 76 -5.73 2.52 25.15
C SER A 76 -4.63 3.55 25.28
N VAL A 77 -3.80 3.69 24.22
CA VAL A 77 -2.79 4.74 24.12
C VAL A 77 -3.50 6.05 23.83
N LEU A 78 -3.47 7.00 24.75
CA LEU A 78 -4.21 8.24 24.66
C LEU A 78 -3.37 9.40 24.10
N SER A 79 -2.04 9.36 24.28
CA SER A 79 -1.14 10.37 23.76
C SER A 79 0.15 9.75 23.25
N LEU A 80 0.65 10.32 22.15
CA LEU A 80 1.99 10.11 21.62
C LEU A 80 2.63 11.46 21.36
N SER A 81 3.82 11.70 21.87
CA SER A 81 4.61 12.92 21.63
C SER A 81 6.08 12.60 21.42
N LEU A 82 6.74 13.37 20.57
CA LEU A 82 8.20 13.26 20.35
C LEU A 82 8.90 14.41 21.06
N SER A 83 10.13 14.16 21.53
CA SER A 83 11.02 15.25 21.92
C SER A 83 11.32 16.15 20.71
N PRO A 84 11.65 17.44 20.89
CA PRO A 84 11.93 18.35 19.77
C PRO A 84 13.07 17.91 18.85
N ASP A 85 14.03 17.17 19.38
CA ASP A 85 15.13 16.56 18.63
C ASP A 85 14.80 15.18 18.07
N ALA A 86 13.56 14.70 18.29
CA ALA A 86 13.06 13.37 17.94
C ALA A 86 13.90 12.19 18.49
N SER A 87 14.70 12.42 19.54
CA SER A 87 15.49 11.33 20.18
C SER A 87 14.66 10.44 21.10
N LEU A 88 13.50 10.94 21.60
CA LEU A 88 12.61 10.24 22.51
C LEU A 88 11.17 10.28 22.00
N LEU A 89 10.46 9.15 22.14
CA LEU A 89 9.01 9.06 21.93
C LEU A 89 8.34 8.74 23.27
N PHE A 90 7.36 9.53 23.64
CA PHE A 90 6.58 9.37 24.86
C PHE A 90 5.21 8.81 24.54
N SER A 91 4.74 7.87 25.34
CA SER A 91 3.39 7.34 25.25
C SER A 91 2.73 7.32 26.61
N SER A 92 1.47 7.74 26.65
CA SER A 92 0.61 7.65 27.82
C SER A 92 -0.72 6.96 27.50
N ALA A 93 -1.39 6.45 28.50
CA ALA A 93 -2.55 5.59 28.30
C ALA A 93 -3.61 5.72 29.42
N GLY A 94 -4.68 4.97 29.29
CA GLY A 94 -5.67 4.76 30.35
C GLY A 94 -5.18 3.90 31.51
N ASP A 95 -3.93 3.42 31.47
CA ASP A 95 -3.21 2.92 32.63
C ASP A 95 -2.34 4.06 33.22
N PRO A 96 -2.08 4.11 34.52
CA PRO A 96 -1.30 5.19 35.14
C PRO A 96 0.22 5.04 34.90
N ILE A 97 0.62 4.65 33.68
CA ILE A 97 2.00 4.41 33.28
C ILE A 97 2.30 5.25 32.05
N ILE A 98 3.50 5.83 32.04
CA ILE A 98 4.07 6.48 30.87
C ILE A 98 5.29 5.67 30.43
N ASN A 99 5.42 5.41 29.15
CA ASN A 99 6.58 4.77 28.59
C ASN A 99 7.36 5.74 27.70
N VAL A 100 8.69 5.69 27.80
CA VAL A 100 9.62 6.43 26.95
C VAL A 100 10.37 5.45 26.07
N TRP A 101 10.38 5.70 24.78
CA TRP A 101 10.91 4.80 23.77
C TRP A 101 12.04 5.45 22.98
N ASP A 102 12.96 4.64 22.50
CA ASP A 102 13.82 4.99 21.38
C ASP A 102 12.97 4.94 20.09
N PRO A 103 12.75 6.06 19.37
CA PRO A 103 11.88 6.09 18.22
C PRO A 103 12.35 5.18 17.07
N SER A 104 13.67 4.99 16.93
CA SER A 104 14.25 4.20 15.82
C SER A 104 14.02 2.69 15.99
N THR A 105 14.02 2.22 17.24
CA THR A 105 13.95 0.79 17.57
C THR A 105 12.66 0.37 18.23
N LEU A 106 11.85 1.33 18.74
CA LEU A 106 10.73 1.11 19.67
C LEU A 106 11.13 0.25 20.88
N THR A 107 12.37 0.42 21.34
CA THR A 107 12.85 -0.17 22.58
C THR A 107 12.47 0.76 23.73
N ARG A 108 11.85 0.22 24.77
CA ARG A 108 11.48 1.00 25.97
C ARG A 108 12.73 1.38 26.74
N LEU A 109 12.95 2.68 26.94
CA LEU A 109 14.06 3.26 27.73
C LEU A 109 13.66 3.47 29.17
N TYR A 110 12.47 4.08 29.41
CA TYR A 110 11.94 4.34 30.73
C TYR A 110 10.51 3.87 30.86
N GLU A 111 10.15 3.46 32.06
CA GLU A 111 8.79 3.21 32.52
C GLU A 111 8.54 4.10 33.74
N ILE A 112 7.53 4.96 33.68
CA ILE A 112 7.31 6.04 34.66
C ILE A 112 5.92 5.88 35.25
N TYR A 113 5.79 5.97 36.55
CA TYR A 113 4.50 5.97 37.24
C TYR A 113 4.49 6.91 38.45
N GLY A 114 3.31 7.39 38.85
CA GLY A 114 3.13 8.22 40.02
C GLY A 114 2.99 7.43 41.30
N SER A 115 3.26 8.08 42.46
CA SER A 115 3.11 7.49 43.79
C SER A 115 1.64 7.17 44.17
N TYR A 116 0.66 7.75 43.44
CA TYR A 116 -0.79 7.51 43.60
C TYR A 116 -1.50 7.42 42.27
N ASP A 117 -2.72 6.89 42.25
CA ASP A 117 -3.52 6.72 41.04
C ASP A 117 -4.12 8.10 40.63
N VAL A 118 -3.81 8.51 39.38
CA VAL A 118 -4.29 9.76 38.79
C VAL A 118 -5.38 9.58 37.75
N GLY A 119 -5.78 8.31 37.50
CA GLY A 119 -6.70 7.95 36.42
C GLY A 119 -6.00 7.93 35.07
N ASP A 120 -6.77 8.19 34.02
CA ASP A 120 -6.26 8.21 32.65
C ASP A 120 -5.31 9.39 32.43
N ILE A 121 -4.19 9.16 31.73
CA ILE A 121 -3.20 10.19 31.37
C ILE A 121 -3.43 10.61 29.93
N PHE A 122 -4.01 11.80 29.71
CA PHE A 122 -4.46 12.26 28.41
C PHE A 122 -3.36 12.90 27.57
N CYS A 123 -2.36 13.53 28.20
CA CYS A 123 -1.33 14.27 27.47
C CYS A 123 0.00 14.30 28.22
N THR A 124 1.07 14.46 27.43
CA THR A 124 2.44 14.61 27.91
C THR A 124 3.13 15.75 27.17
N ALA A 125 4.03 16.47 27.87
CA ALA A 125 4.88 17.49 27.27
C ALA A 125 6.29 17.41 27.87
N TYR A 126 7.33 17.47 27.06
CA TYR A 126 8.72 17.37 27.48
C TYR A 126 9.46 18.67 27.29
N SER A 127 10.14 19.13 28.32
CA SER A 127 11.06 20.26 28.28
C SER A 127 12.49 19.77 28.13
N PRO A 128 13.17 20.03 27.00
CA PRO A 128 14.59 19.71 26.84
C PRO A 128 15.47 20.56 27.73
N GLN A 129 15.08 21.81 28.03
CA GLN A 129 15.85 22.72 28.86
C GLN A 129 15.97 22.22 30.30
N HIS A 130 14.89 21.62 30.81
CA HIS A 130 14.84 21.10 32.19
C HIS A 130 14.97 19.58 32.24
N GLU A 131 15.11 18.89 31.09
CA GLU A 131 15.12 17.41 30.97
C GLU A 131 13.95 16.76 31.74
N THR A 132 12.81 17.46 31.80
CA THR A 132 11.65 17.12 32.62
C THR A 132 10.42 16.84 31.77
N LEU A 133 9.73 15.73 32.08
CA LEU A 133 8.46 15.33 31.48
C LEU A 133 7.30 15.78 32.35
N TYR A 134 6.36 16.53 31.77
CA TYR A 134 5.11 16.99 32.39
C TYR A 134 3.95 16.16 31.91
N ILE A 135 2.97 15.90 32.79
CA ILE A 135 1.92 14.91 32.59
C ILE A 135 0.58 15.51 33.01
N GLY A 136 -0.39 15.50 32.08
CA GLY A 136 -1.76 15.94 32.35
C GLY A 136 -2.70 14.75 32.51
N ALA A 137 -3.50 14.74 33.59
CA ALA A 137 -4.26 13.58 33.99
C ALA A 137 -5.75 13.84 34.27
N GLN A 138 -6.51 12.80 34.43
CA GLN A 138 -7.95 12.82 34.70
C GLN A 138 -8.31 13.49 36.04
N ASN A 139 -7.43 13.45 37.00
CA ASN A 139 -7.66 14.05 38.31
C ASN A 139 -7.40 15.56 38.37
N ALA A 140 -7.28 16.24 37.21
CA ALA A 140 -7.05 17.69 37.08
C ALA A 140 -5.69 18.16 37.66
N THR A 141 -4.71 17.28 37.85
CA THR A 141 -3.35 17.61 38.25
C THR A 141 -2.41 17.68 37.09
N ILE A 142 -1.33 18.44 37.25
CA ILE A 142 -0.13 18.32 36.40
C ILE A 142 0.99 17.75 37.28
N GLN A 143 1.58 16.66 36.84
CA GLN A 143 2.72 16.02 37.53
C GLN A 143 3.98 16.14 36.65
N TRP A 144 5.15 15.94 37.25
CA TRP A 144 6.40 15.98 36.51
C TRP A 144 7.47 15.04 37.07
N VAL A 145 8.45 14.70 36.23
CA VAL A 145 9.63 13.90 36.60
C VAL A 145 10.81 14.26 35.72
N GLY A 146 11.96 14.47 36.33
CA GLY A 146 13.23 14.59 35.60
C GLY A 146 13.69 13.22 35.10
N LEU A 147 13.98 13.07 33.82
CA LEU A 147 14.43 11.78 33.23
C LEU A 147 15.83 11.37 33.76
N ASN A 148 16.66 12.33 34.16
CA ASN A 148 17.97 12.11 34.73
C ASN A 148 17.99 12.09 36.28
N ASP A 149 16.81 12.19 36.90
CA ASP A 149 16.72 12.20 38.37
C ASP A 149 17.06 10.80 38.91
N VAL A 150 18.19 10.73 39.62
CA VAL A 150 18.66 9.50 40.23
C VAL A 150 17.81 9.08 41.42
N THR A 151 17.16 10.03 42.09
CA THR A 151 16.30 9.80 43.27
C THR A 151 14.96 9.17 42.84
N ALA A 152 14.48 9.43 41.63
CA ALA A 152 13.28 8.87 41.08
C ALA A 152 13.45 7.40 40.61
N ARG A 153 14.71 6.88 40.55
CA ARG A 153 14.97 5.52 40.10
C ARG A 153 14.58 4.47 41.15
N VAL A 154 13.74 3.56 40.76
CA VAL A 154 13.25 2.49 41.63
C VAL A 154 13.49 1.10 40.99
N SER A 155 13.47 0.08 41.87
CA SER A 155 13.53 -1.29 41.38
C SER A 155 12.25 -1.63 40.59
N PRO A 156 12.36 -2.33 39.45
CA PRO A 156 11.19 -2.86 38.73
C PRO A 156 10.29 -3.79 39.59
N GLU A 157 10.79 -4.22 40.74
CA GLU A 157 10.06 -5.06 41.70
C GLU A 157 9.35 -4.27 42.81
N SER A 158 9.31 -2.94 42.72
CA SER A 158 8.64 -2.09 43.74
C SER A 158 7.17 -2.50 43.94
N GLN A 159 6.75 -2.59 45.17
CA GLN A 159 5.34 -2.85 45.53
C GLN A 159 4.43 -1.63 45.23
N GLN A 160 5.00 -0.49 44.97
CA GLN A 160 4.28 0.73 44.58
C GLN A 160 3.94 0.78 43.09
N HIS A 161 4.52 -0.10 42.32
CA HIS A 161 4.20 -0.21 40.86
C HIS A 161 2.71 -0.44 40.66
N PRO A 162 2.03 0.27 39.73
CA PRO A 162 0.58 0.16 39.52
C PRO A 162 0.08 -1.27 39.35
N ASP A 163 0.85 -2.13 38.69
CA ASP A 163 0.54 -3.54 38.46
C ASP A 163 0.52 -4.39 39.75
N ARG A 164 1.18 -3.95 40.78
CA ARG A 164 1.35 -4.67 42.08
C ARG A 164 0.58 -4.05 43.24
N ARG A 165 0.01 -2.82 43.05
CA ARG A 165 -0.85 -2.20 44.04
C ARG A 165 -2.08 -3.10 44.26
N ASN A 166 -2.33 -3.50 45.48
CA ASN A 166 -3.56 -4.22 45.84
C ASN A 166 -4.74 -3.29 45.56
N HIS A 167 -5.58 -3.68 44.59
CA HIS A 167 -6.83 -2.96 44.27
C HIS A 167 -7.63 -2.77 45.57
N ARG A 168 -7.84 -1.56 46.00
CA ARG A 168 -8.73 -1.25 47.10
C ARG A 168 -10.15 -1.60 46.66
N PHE A 169 -10.94 -2.11 47.59
CA PHE A 169 -12.31 -2.65 47.42
C PHE A 169 -13.32 -1.72 46.69
N PHE A 170 -12.97 -0.48 46.44
CA PHE A 170 -13.80 0.56 45.83
C PHE A 170 -13.50 0.79 44.32
N ASP A 171 -12.89 -0.17 43.63
CA ASP A 171 -12.65 -0.01 42.23
C ASP A 171 -13.96 -0.14 41.43
N SER A 172 -14.45 0.97 40.95
CA SER A 172 -15.29 1.19 39.74
C SER A 172 -16.60 0.46 39.52
N LYS A 173 -17.12 -0.38 40.44
CA LYS A 173 -18.48 -0.96 40.30
C LYS A 173 -19.61 -0.02 40.73
N ALA A 174 -19.31 1.13 41.34
CA ALA A 174 -20.32 2.05 41.89
C ALA A 174 -20.74 3.18 40.95
N VAL A 175 -20.06 3.38 39.82
CA VAL A 175 -20.44 4.39 38.82
C VAL A 175 -20.69 3.65 37.52
N GLY A 176 -21.91 3.45 37.13
CA GLY A 176 -22.46 2.68 36.03
C GLY A 176 -21.85 2.87 34.64
N GLY A 177 -20.60 2.52 34.51
CA GLY A 177 -19.87 2.43 33.25
C GLY A 177 -19.85 0.99 32.76
N GLY A 178 -20.47 0.73 31.63
CA GLY A 178 -20.69 -0.57 31.08
C GLY A 178 -19.40 -1.33 30.67
N ALA A 179 -19.56 -2.63 30.61
CA ALA A 179 -18.75 -3.65 29.98
C ALA A 179 -17.25 -3.70 30.38
N SER A 180 -16.99 -4.49 31.40
CA SER A 180 -15.66 -5.05 31.66
C SER A 180 -15.16 -5.81 30.43
N THR A 181 -14.11 -5.32 29.76
CA THR A 181 -13.33 -6.11 28.84
C THR A 181 -12.78 -7.36 29.54
N PRO A 182 -12.90 -8.56 28.96
CA PRO A 182 -12.37 -9.77 29.58
C PRO A 182 -10.86 -9.64 29.75
N ARG A 183 -10.36 -9.92 30.96
CA ARG A 183 -8.92 -10.12 31.19
C ARG A 183 -8.47 -11.28 30.30
N ARG A 184 -7.70 -11.02 29.27
CA ARG A 184 -6.90 -12.01 28.60
C ARG A 184 -5.76 -12.37 29.55
N ASN A 185 -5.88 -13.52 30.24
CA ASN A 185 -4.72 -14.21 30.80
C ASN A 185 -3.94 -14.81 29.62
N ASP A 186 -3.10 -14.02 29.00
CA ASP A 186 -2.09 -14.51 28.06
C ASP A 186 -0.73 -14.38 28.73
N ASP A 187 -0.19 -15.50 29.19
CA ASP A 187 1.17 -15.65 29.74
C ASP A 187 2.28 -15.43 28.68
N ARG A 188 2.01 -14.69 27.59
CA ARG A 188 2.97 -14.37 26.53
C ARG A 188 3.92 -13.20 26.86
N TRP A 189 3.85 -12.66 28.07
CA TRP A 189 4.67 -11.54 28.52
C TRP A 189 6.12 -11.92 28.94
N GLY A 190 6.52 -13.17 28.67
CA GLY A 190 7.78 -13.74 29.19
C GLY A 190 9.06 -13.33 28.48
N LEU A 191 9.09 -12.47 27.43
CA LEU A 191 10.29 -12.25 26.63
C LEU A 191 10.52 -10.77 26.22
N ILE A 192 10.26 -9.78 27.11
CA ILE A 192 10.83 -8.45 26.94
C ILE A 192 12.15 -8.38 27.70
N PRO A 193 13.26 -7.98 27.06
CA PRO A 193 14.52 -7.81 27.78
C PRO A 193 14.35 -6.78 28.92
N LYS A 194 14.66 -7.15 30.13
CA LYS A 194 14.56 -6.34 31.36
C LYS A 194 15.66 -5.26 31.44
N ALA A 195 15.80 -4.41 30.45
CA ALA A 195 16.87 -3.41 30.41
C ALA A 195 16.31 -1.99 30.23
N HIS A 196 15.20 -1.65 30.90
CA HIS A 196 14.71 -0.27 30.97
C HIS A 196 14.81 0.26 32.40
N THR A 197 14.94 1.59 32.52
CA THR A 197 14.95 2.26 33.82
C THR A 197 13.53 2.52 34.27
N VAL A 198 13.20 2.19 35.50
CA VAL A 198 11.90 2.51 36.13
C VAL A 198 12.03 3.71 36.98
N LEU A 199 11.16 4.71 36.76
CA LEU A 199 11.10 5.96 37.53
C LEU A 199 9.77 6.04 38.28
N GLU A 200 9.81 6.40 39.55
CA GLU A 200 8.65 6.74 40.35
C GLU A 200 8.62 8.26 40.59
N MET A 201 7.54 8.91 40.17
CA MET A 201 7.37 10.34 40.43
C MET A 201 7.23 10.58 41.91
N HIS A 202 8.01 11.52 42.44
CA HIS A 202 7.94 11.91 43.85
C HIS A 202 6.58 12.52 44.18
N SER A 203 6.06 12.26 45.37
CA SER A 203 4.75 12.76 45.81
C SER A 203 4.64 14.29 45.88
N GLY A 204 5.77 15.00 45.98
CA GLY A 204 5.87 16.44 45.89
C GLY A 204 5.87 17.02 44.49
N CYS A 205 6.19 16.17 43.44
CA CYS A 205 6.25 16.63 42.06
C CYS A 205 4.86 16.65 41.41
N VAL A 206 3.95 17.46 42.01
CA VAL A 206 2.57 17.57 41.57
C VAL A 206 2.04 18.96 41.81
N ARG A 207 1.35 19.52 40.82
CA ARG A 207 0.49 20.72 41.01
C ARG A 207 -0.94 20.24 41.17
N ASN A 208 -1.39 20.20 42.42
CA ASN A 208 -2.78 19.90 42.76
C ASN A 208 -3.69 21.05 42.31
N PHE A 209 -4.87 20.71 41.79
CA PHE A 209 -5.83 21.69 41.29
C PHE A 209 -5.22 22.64 40.24
N ALA A 210 -4.38 22.07 39.34
CA ALA A 210 -3.89 22.81 38.20
C ALA A 210 -5.06 23.38 37.38
N HIS A 211 -6.11 22.57 37.25
CA HIS A 211 -7.40 22.94 36.64
C HIS A 211 -8.58 22.41 37.48
N TYR A 212 -9.80 22.81 37.15
CA TYR A 212 -11.03 22.26 37.75
C TYR A 212 -11.69 21.18 36.88
N GLY A 213 -11.08 20.81 35.74
CA GLY A 213 -11.48 19.75 34.83
C GLY A 213 -10.28 18.91 34.39
N TYR A 214 -10.54 17.82 33.67
CA TYR A 214 -9.51 16.95 33.17
C TYR A 214 -8.53 17.70 32.25
N VAL A 215 -7.22 17.50 32.42
CA VAL A 215 -6.20 18.11 31.55
C VAL A 215 -6.10 17.30 30.27
N TYR A 216 -6.78 17.78 29.19
CA TYR A 216 -6.87 17.06 27.91
C TYR A 216 -5.67 17.25 26.99
N CYS A 217 -5.08 18.44 27.01
CA CYS A 217 -3.99 18.77 26.08
C CYS A 217 -2.93 19.65 26.76
N MET A 218 -1.70 19.45 26.35
CA MET A 218 -0.56 20.26 26.73
C MET A 218 0.35 20.53 25.55
N LEU A 219 1.00 21.67 25.55
CA LEU A 219 1.94 22.12 24.54
C LEU A 219 3.17 22.73 25.20
N MET A 220 4.38 22.35 24.77
CA MET A 220 5.62 23.02 25.15
C MET A 220 5.95 24.13 24.14
N ALA A 221 6.25 25.33 24.61
CA ALA A 221 6.58 26.47 23.78
C ALA A 221 7.84 27.18 24.29
N LYS A 222 8.51 27.92 23.41
CA LYS A 222 9.64 28.78 23.76
C LYS A 222 9.15 30.23 23.90
N GLY A 223 9.29 30.83 25.08
CA GLY A 223 9.02 32.22 25.37
C GLY A 223 7.89 32.87 24.55
N PRO A 224 6.65 32.35 24.58
CA PRO A 224 5.58 32.80 23.69
C PRO A 224 4.99 34.17 24.11
N THR A 225 5.42 34.73 25.21
CA THR A 225 4.93 36.01 25.75
C THR A 225 6.08 36.96 26.06
N VAL A 226 5.79 38.27 26.09
CA VAL A 226 6.79 39.31 26.43
C VAL A 226 7.28 39.19 27.88
N ASP A 227 6.47 38.63 28.77
CA ASP A 227 6.79 38.49 30.22
C ASP A 227 7.70 37.30 30.54
N VAL A 228 7.98 36.45 29.54
CA VAL A 228 8.86 35.27 29.65
C VAL A 228 10.07 35.46 28.74
N GLY A 229 11.25 35.07 29.23
CA GLY A 229 12.46 35.13 28.41
C GLY A 229 12.29 34.34 27.09
N THR A 230 12.75 34.85 25.97
CA THR A 230 12.55 34.28 24.62
C THR A 230 13.10 32.86 24.45
N ASP A 231 14.05 32.46 25.31
CA ASP A 231 14.70 31.15 25.28
C ASP A 231 14.17 30.17 26.36
N ASP A 232 13.30 30.66 27.26
CA ASP A 232 12.76 29.81 28.33
C ASP A 232 11.61 28.91 27.85
N ASP A 233 11.59 27.67 28.33
CA ASP A 233 10.49 26.76 28.09
C ASP A 233 9.25 27.16 28.91
N VAL A 234 8.09 27.16 28.30
CA VAL A 234 6.78 27.44 28.90
C VAL A 234 5.83 26.29 28.60
N LEU A 235 5.14 25.78 29.61
CA LEU A 235 4.10 24.80 29.46
C LEU A 235 2.76 25.50 29.30
N ILE A 236 1.98 25.10 28.29
CA ILE A 236 0.60 25.53 28.04
C ILE A 236 -0.30 24.32 28.25
N SER A 237 -1.35 24.44 29.06
CA SER A 237 -2.31 23.38 29.34
C SER A 237 -3.73 23.82 29.06
N GLY A 238 -4.55 22.93 28.49
CA GLY A 238 -5.98 23.14 28.28
C GLY A 238 -6.79 22.02 28.91
N ALA A 239 -7.94 22.35 29.47
CA ALA A 239 -8.69 21.43 30.30
C ALA A 239 -10.21 21.45 30.07
N GLY A 240 -10.87 20.51 30.73
CA GLY A 240 -12.32 20.33 30.72
C GLY A 240 -13.14 21.44 31.38
N ASP A 241 -12.48 22.32 32.16
CA ASP A 241 -13.08 23.52 32.74
C ASP A 241 -13.18 24.72 31.78
N GLY A 242 -12.71 24.51 30.51
CA GLY A 242 -12.73 25.56 29.48
C GLY A 242 -11.61 26.57 29.59
N THR A 243 -10.70 26.45 30.56
CA THR A 243 -9.56 27.34 30.75
C THR A 243 -8.29 26.83 30.09
N ILE A 244 -7.43 27.78 29.73
CA ILE A 244 -6.07 27.52 29.26
C ILE A 244 -5.12 28.20 30.21
N LYS A 245 -4.10 27.50 30.66
CA LYS A 245 -3.12 28.06 31.61
C LYS A 245 -1.71 27.95 31.06
N LEU A 246 -0.90 28.99 31.32
CA LEU A 246 0.52 29.06 31.03
C LEU A 246 1.32 28.93 32.33
N TRP A 247 2.38 28.14 32.28
CA TRP A 247 3.22 27.82 33.44
C TRP A 247 4.69 28.10 33.14
N SER A 248 5.37 28.83 34.01
CA SER A 248 6.83 28.88 34.04
C SER A 248 7.38 27.62 34.69
N LEU A 249 8.56 27.20 34.26
CA LEU A 249 9.17 25.92 34.64
C LEU A 249 10.42 26.11 35.48
N GLY A 250 10.93 25.02 36.07
CA GLY A 250 12.21 24.99 36.75
C GLY A 250 12.19 25.54 38.21
N HIS A 251 11.00 25.77 38.78
CA HIS A 251 10.89 26.24 40.16
C HIS A 251 11.22 25.10 41.14
N THR A 252 11.74 25.46 42.33
CA THR A 252 11.87 24.53 43.45
C THR A 252 10.50 24.24 44.05
N VAL A 253 10.28 23.02 44.55
CA VAL A 253 9.04 22.66 45.22
C VAL A 253 9.00 23.34 46.62
N GLU A 254 7.88 23.99 46.99
CA GLU A 254 7.75 24.82 48.19
C GLU A 254 8.13 24.09 49.50
N ASP A 255 8.03 22.77 49.57
CA ASP A 255 8.28 21.98 50.79
C ASP A 255 9.58 21.15 50.74
N ASP A 256 10.33 21.18 49.62
CA ASP A 256 11.52 20.38 49.47
C ASP A 256 12.54 21.00 48.48
N GLU A 257 13.62 21.61 49.02
CA GLU A 257 14.64 22.32 48.24
C GLU A 257 15.49 21.39 47.33
N GLU A 258 15.37 20.06 47.49
CA GLU A 258 16.06 19.08 46.65
C GLU A 258 15.29 18.70 45.38
N LEU A 259 13.98 19.05 45.31
CA LEU A 259 13.12 18.75 44.17
C LEU A 259 13.05 19.92 43.18
N SER A 260 13.47 19.69 41.93
CA SER A 260 13.45 20.67 40.84
C SER A 260 12.33 20.38 39.83
N GLY A 261 12.09 21.30 38.87
CA GLY A 261 11.13 21.10 37.79
C GLY A 261 9.71 21.56 38.11
N GLY A 262 9.49 22.22 39.30
CA GLY A 262 8.18 22.75 39.69
C GLY A 262 7.65 23.76 38.69
N ILE A 263 6.32 23.90 38.65
CA ILE A 263 5.60 24.83 37.77
C ILE A 263 4.90 25.94 38.57
N GLN A 264 4.95 27.16 38.02
CA GLN A 264 4.22 28.30 38.56
C GLN A 264 3.31 28.88 37.47
N GLU A 265 2.05 29.18 37.85
CA GLU A 265 1.09 29.77 36.91
C GLU A 265 1.50 31.23 36.58
N ILE A 266 1.62 31.51 35.28
CA ILE A 266 1.88 32.82 34.73
C ILE A 266 0.56 33.48 34.35
N MET A 267 -0.34 32.77 33.68
CA MET A 267 -1.52 33.33 33.02
C MET A 267 -2.64 32.30 32.95
N THR A 268 -3.86 32.76 33.13
CA THR A 268 -5.07 31.96 32.83
C THR A 268 -5.91 32.68 31.78
N LEU A 269 -6.30 31.94 30.72
CA LEU A 269 -7.16 32.39 29.62
C LEU A 269 -8.47 31.62 29.66
N GLY A 270 -9.57 32.30 29.32
CA GLY A 270 -10.90 31.70 29.31
C GLY A 270 -11.64 31.90 30.66
N SER A 271 -12.70 31.13 30.86
CA SER A 271 -13.52 31.14 32.08
C SER A 271 -13.93 29.72 32.44
N ASP A 272 -14.10 29.47 33.73
CA ASP A 272 -14.50 28.16 34.28
C ASP A 272 -15.89 27.64 33.79
N ASP A 273 -16.66 28.49 33.13
CA ASP A 273 -17.97 28.15 32.52
C ASP A 273 -17.86 27.91 31.01
N GLY A 274 -16.61 27.86 30.45
CA GLY A 274 -16.34 27.69 29.04
C GLY A 274 -16.44 26.24 28.59
N GLU A 275 -16.60 26.02 27.25
CA GLU A 275 -16.51 24.69 26.62
C GLU A 275 -15.11 24.10 26.80
N SER A 276 -15.06 22.80 27.07
CA SER A 276 -13.79 22.05 27.25
C SER A 276 -12.79 22.29 26.13
N VAL A 277 -11.53 22.49 26.46
CA VAL A 277 -10.40 22.63 25.54
C VAL A 277 -9.82 21.26 25.26
N LEU A 278 -9.96 20.79 24.00
CA LEU A 278 -9.56 19.43 23.59
C LEU A 278 -8.21 19.38 22.90
N SER A 279 -7.80 20.47 22.23
CA SER A 279 -6.53 20.53 21.49
C SER A 279 -6.00 21.96 21.40
N LEU A 280 -4.68 22.08 21.32
CA LEU A 280 -3.96 23.34 21.27
C LEU A 280 -2.98 23.36 20.10
N ALA A 281 -2.82 24.53 19.47
CA ALA A 281 -1.75 24.80 18.51
C ALA A 281 -1.27 26.23 18.65
N LEU A 282 0.02 26.48 18.42
CA LEU A 282 0.66 27.78 18.58
C LEU A 282 1.30 28.24 17.27
N ASP A 283 1.18 29.54 16.99
CA ASP A 283 1.91 30.25 15.93
C ASP A 283 2.46 31.57 16.51
N SER A 284 3.74 31.58 16.84
CA SER A 284 4.38 32.67 17.58
C SER A 284 3.66 32.95 18.91
N SER A 285 3.12 34.14 19.14
CA SER A 285 2.30 34.50 20.31
C SER A 285 0.79 34.25 20.12
N PHE A 286 0.36 33.66 19.01
CA PHE A 286 -1.05 33.37 18.74
C PHE A 286 -1.39 31.92 19.06
N LEU A 287 -2.23 31.71 20.06
CA LEU A 287 -2.69 30.41 20.53
C LEU A 287 -4.07 30.07 19.95
N TYR A 288 -4.20 28.93 19.33
CA TYR A 288 -5.45 28.35 18.83
C TYR A 288 -5.90 27.22 19.75
N ALA A 289 -7.13 27.27 20.20
CA ALA A 289 -7.74 26.28 21.09
C ALA A 289 -8.97 25.65 20.43
N GLY A 290 -8.91 24.37 20.17
CA GLY A 290 -10.03 23.55 19.68
C GLY A 290 -10.89 23.08 20.84
N LYS A 291 -12.16 23.31 20.74
CA LYS A 291 -13.14 23.09 21.81
C LYS A 291 -14.26 22.15 21.37
N LEU A 292 -15.06 21.76 22.33
CA LEU A 292 -16.36 21.14 22.09
C LEU A 292 -17.21 22.01 21.13
N ASP A 293 -18.24 21.40 20.55
CA ASP A 293 -19.17 22.06 19.65
C ASP A 293 -18.50 22.76 18.44
N GLY A 294 -17.34 22.26 17.98
CA GLY A 294 -16.69 22.72 16.73
C GLY A 294 -16.13 24.14 16.76
N ILE A 295 -15.82 24.67 17.93
CA ILE A 295 -15.31 26.01 18.13
C ILE A 295 -13.78 26.02 18.15
N VAL A 296 -13.16 26.97 17.47
CA VAL A 296 -11.75 27.36 17.64
C VAL A 296 -11.71 28.76 18.20
N GLU A 297 -11.05 28.93 19.35
CA GLU A 297 -10.73 30.23 19.92
C GLU A 297 -9.31 30.64 19.58
N LEU A 298 -9.13 31.89 19.18
CA LEU A 298 -7.83 32.49 18.95
C LEU A 298 -7.52 33.50 20.07
N TRP A 299 -6.41 33.28 20.74
CA TRP A 299 -5.88 34.09 21.79
C TRP A 299 -4.55 34.74 21.41
N ASP A 300 -4.38 36.01 21.78
CA ASP A 300 -3.10 36.71 21.78
C ASP A 300 -2.48 36.57 23.19
N LEU A 301 -1.35 35.85 23.25
CA LEU A 301 -0.70 35.60 24.53
C LEU A 301 0.01 36.82 25.12
N ASP A 302 0.42 37.81 24.29
CA ASP A 302 1.07 39.03 24.74
C ASP A 302 0.08 39.96 25.47
N THR A 303 -1.17 39.96 25.03
CA THR A 303 -2.21 40.83 25.58
C THR A 303 -3.25 40.09 26.42
N ALA A 304 -3.16 38.79 26.52
CA ALA A 304 -4.14 37.89 27.15
C ALA A 304 -5.59 38.08 26.62
N GLN A 305 -5.73 38.48 25.35
CA GLN A 305 -7.04 38.80 24.78
C GLN A 305 -7.50 37.71 23.79
N ARG A 306 -8.78 37.34 23.91
CA ARG A 306 -9.45 36.51 22.88
C ARG A 306 -9.75 37.37 21.66
N LEU A 307 -9.03 37.09 20.57
CA LEU A 307 -9.15 37.87 19.33
C LEU A 307 -10.32 37.40 18.47
N ARG A 308 -10.60 36.09 18.43
CA ARG A 308 -11.64 35.53 17.56
C ARG A 308 -12.23 34.25 18.13
N VAL A 309 -13.45 33.97 17.70
CA VAL A 309 -14.16 32.70 17.85
C VAL A 309 -14.58 32.25 16.44
N ILE A 310 -14.16 31.09 16.04
CA ILE A 310 -14.40 30.52 14.69
C ILE A 310 -15.23 29.25 14.88
N LYS A 311 -16.41 29.17 14.30
CA LYS A 311 -17.19 27.93 14.17
C LYS A 311 -16.61 27.15 13.02
N ALA A 312 -15.67 26.25 13.31
CA ALA A 312 -14.94 25.50 12.29
C ALA A 312 -15.66 24.21 11.85
N HIS A 313 -16.38 23.57 12.78
CA HIS A 313 -17.14 22.34 12.53
C HIS A 313 -18.47 22.36 13.29
N ASP A 314 -19.37 21.42 12.95
CA ASP A 314 -20.65 21.24 13.65
C ASP A 314 -20.58 20.29 14.85
N CYS A 315 -19.38 19.83 15.19
CA CYS A 315 -19.10 18.88 16.26
C CYS A 315 -17.67 19.10 16.81
N ASP A 316 -17.30 18.36 17.85
CA ASP A 316 -16.08 18.55 18.64
C ASP A 316 -14.80 18.48 17.80
N ILE A 317 -13.86 19.41 18.08
CA ILE A 317 -12.56 19.49 17.43
C ILE A 317 -11.54 18.73 18.28
N MET A 318 -11.24 17.51 17.84
CA MET A 318 -10.30 16.64 18.57
C MET A 318 -8.85 16.99 18.31
N SER A 319 -8.53 17.57 17.16
CA SER A 319 -7.15 17.88 16.81
C SER A 319 -7.06 19.17 16.01
N ILE A 320 -6.08 19.99 16.40
CA ILE A 320 -5.67 21.19 15.69
C ILE A 320 -4.17 21.12 15.41
N GLN A 321 -3.77 21.56 14.20
CA GLN A 321 -2.37 21.67 13.82
C GLN A 321 -2.10 23.02 13.17
N MET A 322 -0.93 23.58 13.42
CA MET A 322 -0.40 24.71 12.67
C MET A 322 0.69 24.19 11.71
N GLY A 323 0.58 24.57 10.47
CA GLY A 323 1.57 24.17 9.45
C GLY A 323 1.49 25.05 8.21
N TRP A 324 2.66 25.48 7.73
CA TRP A 324 2.83 26.24 6.48
C TRP A 324 2.01 27.55 6.41
N GLY A 325 1.77 28.19 7.57
CA GLY A 325 0.95 29.40 7.67
C GLY A 325 -0.55 29.16 7.55
N TYR A 326 -1.01 27.93 7.78
CA TYR A 326 -2.41 27.52 7.77
C TYR A 326 -2.79 26.84 9.09
N LEU A 327 -4.04 27.04 9.49
CA LEU A 327 -4.66 26.32 10.58
C LEU A 327 -5.39 25.09 10.01
N TRP A 328 -5.08 23.93 10.54
CA TRP A 328 -5.68 22.64 10.19
C TRP A 328 -6.52 22.15 11.36
N THR A 329 -7.75 21.73 11.09
CA THR A 329 -8.66 21.22 12.12
C THR A 329 -9.24 19.89 11.69
N ALA A 330 -9.45 19.00 12.67
CA ALA A 330 -10.08 17.71 12.44
C ALA A 330 -11.10 17.41 13.57
N ALA A 331 -12.26 16.87 13.20
CA ALA A 331 -13.42 16.82 14.06
C ALA A 331 -14.08 15.43 14.14
N THR A 332 -14.94 15.24 15.14
CA THR A 332 -15.60 13.97 15.43
C THR A 332 -16.64 13.54 14.39
N ASN A 333 -16.93 14.34 13.38
CA ASN A 333 -17.79 13.95 12.25
C ASN A 333 -17.03 13.38 11.05
N GLY A 334 -15.73 13.13 11.19
CA GLY A 334 -14.91 12.60 10.08
C GLY A 334 -14.32 13.66 9.15
N TRP A 335 -14.66 14.94 9.33
CA TRP A 335 -14.25 16.03 8.46
C TRP A 335 -12.96 16.70 8.94
N ALA A 336 -12.14 17.11 7.98
CA ALA A 336 -10.99 17.97 8.17
C ALA A 336 -11.14 19.27 7.39
N SER A 337 -10.51 20.35 7.87
CA SER A 337 -10.60 21.67 7.24
C SER A 337 -9.26 22.40 7.32
N LYS A 338 -8.98 23.23 6.32
CA LYS A 338 -7.82 24.12 6.22
C LYS A 338 -8.28 25.57 6.20
N TYR A 339 -7.71 26.37 7.08
CA TYR A 339 -8.02 27.81 7.20
C TYR A 339 -6.79 28.67 6.93
N SER A 340 -7.00 29.80 6.23
CA SER A 340 -5.97 30.82 6.08
C SER A 340 -5.77 31.60 7.38
N THR A 341 -4.52 31.72 7.85
CA THR A 341 -4.17 32.59 9.01
C THR A 341 -3.65 33.96 8.56
N THR A 342 -3.32 34.10 7.28
CA THR A 342 -2.86 35.36 6.67
C THR A 342 -3.92 35.93 5.73
N HIS A 343 -3.83 37.23 5.41
CA HIS A 343 -4.66 37.83 4.38
C HIS A 343 -4.33 37.25 3.00
N TYR A 344 -5.18 36.36 2.48
CA TYR A 344 -5.06 35.89 1.10
C TYR A 344 -5.76 36.88 0.16
N GLY A 345 -5.01 37.53 -0.67
CA GLY A 345 -5.51 38.40 -1.74
C GLY A 345 -4.35 38.95 -2.56
N LYS A 346 -4.06 38.38 -3.71
CA LYS A 346 -3.37 39.13 -4.77
C LYS A 346 -4.22 40.35 -5.06
N TYR A 347 -3.66 41.53 -4.91
CA TYR A 347 -4.23 42.78 -5.43
C TYR A 347 -4.45 42.63 -6.94
N GLN A 348 -5.60 42.20 -7.35
CA GLN A 348 -6.11 42.38 -8.70
C GLN A 348 -7.41 43.16 -8.60
N HIS A 349 -7.31 44.45 -8.93
CA HIS A 349 -8.37 45.43 -9.20
C HIS A 349 -9.54 45.41 -8.22
N ALA A 350 -9.43 46.24 -7.18
CA ALA A 350 -10.53 46.65 -6.35
C ALA A 350 -11.57 47.46 -7.16
N SER A 351 -12.68 46.80 -7.54
CA SER A 351 -13.91 47.48 -7.94
C SER A 351 -15.15 46.99 -7.18
N SER A 352 -14.97 46.14 -6.16
CA SER A 352 -16.02 45.89 -5.15
C SER A 352 -15.37 45.86 -3.78
N GLY A 353 -15.83 46.65 -2.84
CA GLY A 353 -15.28 46.92 -1.50
C GLY A 353 -15.37 45.70 -0.54
N ALA A 354 -15.00 44.52 -0.95
CA ALA A 354 -14.88 43.34 -0.08
C ALA A 354 -13.50 43.32 0.60
N VAL A 355 -13.46 43.54 1.89
CA VAL A 355 -12.26 43.41 2.72
C VAL A 355 -11.84 41.92 2.71
N PRO A 356 -10.55 41.55 2.42
CA PRO A 356 -10.10 40.19 2.50
C PRO A 356 -10.30 39.62 3.91
N GLN A 357 -11.07 38.54 4.04
CA GLN A 357 -11.34 37.96 5.35
C GLN A 357 -10.17 37.03 5.76
N LYS A 358 -9.56 37.33 6.90
CA LYS A 358 -8.69 36.43 7.65
C LYS A 358 -9.50 35.21 8.11
N TYR A 359 -8.90 34.03 8.18
CA TYR A 359 -9.56 32.77 8.60
C TYR A 359 -10.67 32.29 7.68
N GLN A 360 -10.50 32.48 6.38
CA GLN A 360 -11.36 31.84 5.38
C GLN A 360 -11.08 30.34 5.34
N CYS A 361 -12.12 29.52 5.33
CA CYS A 361 -12.01 28.10 5.03
C CYS A 361 -11.58 27.93 3.57
N LEU A 362 -10.38 27.40 3.37
CA LEU A 362 -9.81 27.18 2.03
C LEU A 362 -10.14 25.81 1.47
N LEU A 363 -10.18 24.80 2.35
CA LEU A 363 -10.47 23.40 2.02
C LEU A 363 -11.29 22.78 3.14
N ARG A 364 -12.26 21.96 2.79
CA ARG A 364 -13.02 21.14 3.72
C ARG A 364 -13.39 19.83 3.03
N TRP A 365 -13.03 18.70 3.64
CA TRP A 365 -13.26 17.40 3.03
C TRP A 365 -13.56 16.36 4.11
N GLU A 366 -14.22 15.27 3.70
CA GLU A 366 -14.41 14.09 4.52
C GLU A 366 -13.10 13.29 4.54
N ALA A 367 -12.39 13.33 5.65
CA ALA A 367 -11.10 12.65 5.80
C ALA A 367 -11.29 11.18 6.21
N HIS A 368 -12.36 10.86 6.93
CA HIS A 368 -12.68 9.52 7.41
C HIS A 368 -14.19 9.32 7.49
N GLN A 369 -14.64 8.08 7.39
CA GLN A 369 -16.03 7.72 7.66
C GLN A 369 -16.34 7.62 9.16
N GLY A 370 -15.32 7.59 9.99
CA GLY A 370 -15.37 7.60 11.44
C GLY A 370 -14.94 8.93 12.05
N LYS A 371 -14.88 8.98 13.40
CA LYS A 371 -14.43 10.15 14.15
C LYS A 371 -12.93 10.33 13.97
N VAL A 372 -12.48 11.51 13.51
CA VAL A 372 -11.04 11.84 13.54
C VAL A 372 -10.66 12.18 14.97
N LEU A 373 -9.66 11.48 15.50
CA LEU A 373 -9.23 11.61 16.90
C LEU A 373 -7.84 12.22 17.05
N ALA A 374 -6.99 12.06 16.03
CA ALA A 374 -5.65 12.64 16.02
C ALA A 374 -5.27 13.12 14.62
N SER A 375 -4.42 14.14 14.55
CA SER A 375 -3.80 14.59 13.32
C SER A 375 -2.37 15.06 13.54
N ALA A 376 -1.59 15.07 12.44
CA ALA A 376 -0.23 15.60 12.41
C ALA A 376 0.05 16.27 11.07
N VAL A 377 0.94 17.27 11.08
CA VAL A 377 1.49 17.90 9.87
C VAL A 377 2.98 17.59 9.78
N THR A 378 3.46 17.32 8.59
CA THR A 378 4.89 17.03 8.40
C THR A 378 5.38 17.42 7.01
N ASN A 379 6.67 17.78 6.95
CA ASN A 379 7.40 17.90 5.69
C ASN A 379 8.30 16.68 5.54
N TYR A 380 8.13 15.95 4.46
CA TYR A 380 9.00 14.83 4.14
C TYR A 380 9.36 14.85 2.67
N LYS A 381 10.66 14.82 2.36
CA LYS A 381 11.18 14.87 0.99
C LYS A 381 10.52 15.99 0.14
N ASN A 382 10.50 17.20 0.68
CA ASN A 382 9.91 18.42 0.09
C ASN A 382 8.40 18.37 -0.20
N LYS A 383 7.69 17.40 0.33
CA LYS A 383 6.23 17.32 0.27
C LYS A 383 5.61 17.64 1.62
N GLN A 384 4.48 18.29 1.57
CA GLN A 384 3.69 18.61 2.75
C GLN A 384 2.60 17.56 2.91
N TYR A 385 2.56 16.93 4.09
CA TYR A 385 1.56 15.92 4.42
C TYR A 385 0.75 16.33 5.63
N PHE A 386 -0.57 16.27 5.50
CA PHE A 386 -1.50 16.26 6.61
C PHE A 386 -1.94 14.81 6.84
N ILE A 387 -1.78 14.32 8.07
CA ILE A 387 -2.01 12.92 8.42
C ILE A 387 -3.10 12.88 9.48
N THR A 388 -4.11 12.04 9.29
CA THR A 388 -5.26 11.93 10.19
C THR A 388 -5.46 10.48 10.62
N GLY A 389 -5.79 10.25 11.89
CA GLY A 389 -6.14 8.96 12.47
C GLY A 389 -7.53 8.97 13.07
N ALA A 390 -8.29 7.91 12.87
CA ALA A 390 -9.70 7.85 13.22
C ALA A 390 -10.13 6.53 13.87
N ASN A 391 -11.41 6.47 14.29
CA ASN A 391 -12.02 5.26 14.83
C ASN A 391 -12.61 4.33 13.77
N ASP A 392 -12.35 4.60 12.49
CA ASP A 392 -12.58 3.68 11.37
C ASP A 392 -11.38 2.76 11.10
N ASP A 393 -10.45 2.68 12.08
CA ASP A 393 -9.25 1.87 12.08
C ASP A 393 -8.24 2.24 10.97
N ASN A 394 -8.32 3.46 10.42
CA ASN A 394 -7.45 3.94 9.36
C ASN A 394 -6.64 5.18 9.77
N ILE A 395 -5.46 5.31 9.15
CA ILE A 395 -4.67 6.53 9.11
C ILE A 395 -4.62 6.99 7.66
N SER A 396 -5.14 8.18 7.38
CA SER A 396 -5.17 8.76 6.04
C SER A 396 -4.05 9.77 5.87
N ILE A 397 -3.28 9.66 4.79
CA ILE A 397 -2.15 10.53 4.45
C ILE A 397 -2.55 11.39 3.26
N TRP A 398 -2.64 12.69 3.48
CA TRP A 398 -3.10 13.68 2.50
C TRP A 398 -1.90 14.49 2.00
N SER A 399 -1.74 14.60 0.67
CA SER A 399 -0.76 15.51 0.07
C SER A 399 -1.33 16.92 -0.03
N ILE A 400 -0.58 17.88 0.47
CA ILE A 400 -0.95 19.29 0.43
C ILE A 400 -0.05 19.98 -0.58
N ASP A 401 -0.46 20.01 -1.85
CA ASP A 401 0.26 20.76 -2.86
C ASP A 401 0.04 22.26 -2.69
N THR A 402 1.10 22.97 -2.35
CA THR A 402 1.15 24.43 -2.45
C THR A 402 1.89 24.82 -3.72
N ASP A 403 1.12 25.34 -4.68
CA ASP A 403 1.58 26.15 -5.81
C ASP A 403 2.84 25.73 -6.60
N LYS A 404 2.60 25.40 -7.85
CA LYS A 404 3.59 25.35 -8.94
C LYS A 404 4.35 26.68 -9.01
N CYS A 405 5.51 26.82 -8.38
CA CYS A 405 6.60 27.69 -8.82
C CYS A 405 7.92 27.47 -8.07
N ASN A 406 8.96 27.09 -8.88
CA ASN A 406 10.38 27.36 -8.74
C ASN A 406 11.18 26.81 -7.56
N SER A 407 11.85 25.66 -7.79
CA SER A 407 13.31 25.56 -7.57
C SER A 407 13.85 24.31 -8.29
N LYS A 408 14.79 24.52 -9.20
CA LYS A 408 15.48 23.49 -9.98
C LYS A 408 16.68 22.97 -9.18
N GLU A 409 16.87 21.64 -9.21
CA GLU A 409 18.14 20.89 -9.16
C GLU A 409 18.31 19.75 -8.14
N LYS A 410 17.29 19.41 -7.27
CA LYS A 410 17.29 18.13 -6.53
C LYS A 410 15.93 17.41 -6.54
N GLU A 411 15.02 17.88 -7.40
CA GLU A 411 13.61 17.44 -7.47
C GLU A 411 13.33 16.32 -8.47
N VAL A 412 14.33 15.84 -9.24
CA VAL A 412 14.07 15.05 -10.44
C VAL A 412 13.53 13.66 -10.11
N SER A 413 14.02 12.96 -9.08
CA SER A 413 13.57 11.60 -8.79
C SER A 413 12.18 11.53 -8.16
N GLN A 414 11.88 12.38 -7.17
CA GLN A 414 10.58 12.35 -6.47
C GLN A 414 9.43 12.98 -7.26
N ALA A 415 9.71 14.02 -8.03
CA ALA A 415 8.73 14.58 -8.96
C ALA A 415 8.31 13.53 -10.01
N SER A 416 9.27 12.71 -10.45
CA SER A 416 9.04 11.65 -11.41
C SER A 416 8.22 10.49 -10.84
N ASP A 417 8.38 10.09 -9.56
CA ASP A 417 7.55 9.08 -8.90
C ASP A 417 6.10 9.54 -8.76
N ASN A 418 5.87 10.82 -8.43
CA ASN A 418 4.52 11.38 -8.37
C ASN A 418 3.85 11.44 -9.74
N LEU A 419 4.60 11.78 -10.79
CA LEU A 419 4.10 11.79 -12.15
C LEU A 419 3.77 10.36 -12.61
N LEU A 420 4.58 9.36 -12.23
CA LEU A 420 4.30 7.95 -12.47
C LEU A 420 2.98 7.55 -11.84
N LEU A 421 2.78 7.83 -10.55
CA LEU A 421 1.57 7.46 -9.81
C LEU A 421 0.33 8.18 -10.33
N SER A 422 0.44 9.47 -10.68
CA SER A 422 -0.68 10.22 -11.27
C SER A 422 -1.05 9.70 -12.65
N SER A 423 -0.06 9.36 -13.48
CA SER A 423 -0.31 8.78 -14.81
C SER A 423 -0.92 7.38 -14.71
N LEU A 424 -0.47 6.58 -13.75
CA LEU A 424 -1.07 5.25 -13.50
C LEU A 424 -2.52 5.37 -13.03
N ARG A 425 -2.81 6.30 -12.09
CA ARG A 425 -4.17 6.56 -11.60
C ARG A 425 -5.11 6.94 -12.73
N GLU A 426 -4.70 7.86 -13.59
CA GLU A 426 -5.48 8.25 -14.75
C GLU A 426 -5.66 7.08 -15.72
N PHE A 427 -4.60 6.29 -15.98
CA PHE A 427 -4.68 5.14 -16.87
C PHE A 427 -5.63 4.05 -16.34
N VAL A 428 -5.64 3.78 -15.04
CA VAL A 428 -6.56 2.84 -14.39
C VAL A 428 -8.02 3.29 -14.52
N SER A 429 -8.29 4.59 -14.53
CA SER A 429 -9.65 5.13 -14.62
C SER A 429 -10.37 4.77 -15.93
N TYR A 430 -9.65 4.49 -17.01
CA TYR A 430 -10.22 3.99 -18.25
C TYR A 430 -10.56 2.50 -18.10
N LYS A 431 -11.85 2.16 -18.29
CA LYS A 431 -12.39 0.80 -18.18
C LYS A 431 -12.09 -0.01 -19.44
N THR A 432 -10.85 -0.33 -19.67
CA THR A 432 -10.37 -0.98 -20.89
C THR A 432 -10.65 -2.48 -20.91
N VAL A 433 -11.92 -2.87 -20.74
CA VAL A 433 -12.37 -4.27 -20.72
C VAL A 433 -12.67 -4.75 -22.15
N SER A 434 -11.69 -5.39 -22.79
CA SER A 434 -11.75 -5.84 -24.20
C SER A 434 -12.86 -6.86 -24.46
N SER A 435 -13.15 -7.74 -23.51
CA SER A 435 -14.16 -8.80 -23.65
C SER A 435 -15.61 -8.32 -23.68
N ARG A 436 -15.87 -7.01 -23.48
CA ARG A 436 -17.22 -6.45 -23.39
C ARG A 436 -17.43 -5.28 -24.34
N PRO A 437 -18.36 -5.42 -25.33
CA PRO A 437 -18.61 -4.35 -26.32
C PRO A 437 -19.02 -2.98 -25.71
N GLU A 438 -19.66 -3.00 -24.54
CA GLU A 438 -20.07 -1.75 -23.87
C GLU A 438 -18.89 -0.87 -23.42
N PHE A 439 -17.68 -1.44 -23.31
CA PHE A 439 -16.46 -0.70 -22.94
C PHE A 439 -15.55 -0.40 -24.15
N ALA A 440 -15.99 -0.64 -25.38
CA ALA A 440 -15.19 -0.38 -26.58
C ALA A 440 -14.72 1.09 -26.68
N GLU A 441 -15.54 2.04 -26.24
CA GLU A 441 -15.18 3.45 -26.20
C GLU A 441 -14.05 3.71 -25.17
N ASP A 442 -14.13 3.11 -23.98
CA ASP A 442 -13.11 3.23 -22.96
C ASP A 442 -11.79 2.59 -23.40
N CYS A 443 -11.82 1.45 -24.11
CA CYS A 443 -10.63 0.85 -24.68
C CYS A 443 -9.95 1.81 -25.67
N ARG A 444 -10.71 2.47 -26.55
CA ARG A 444 -10.18 3.46 -27.49
C ARG A 444 -9.60 4.68 -26.78
N LYS A 445 -10.28 5.19 -25.75
CA LYS A 445 -9.78 6.30 -24.91
C LYS A 445 -8.50 5.92 -24.17
N GLY A 446 -8.43 4.70 -23.60
CA GLY A 446 -7.23 4.19 -22.95
C GLY A 446 -6.03 4.11 -23.88
N ALA A 447 -6.22 3.59 -25.11
CA ALA A 447 -5.18 3.57 -26.14
C ALA A 447 -4.72 4.99 -26.54
N THR A 448 -5.67 5.90 -26.72
CA THR A 448 -5.38 7.31 -27.07
C THR A 448 -4.64 8.01 -25.94
N TYR A 449 -5.06 7.80 -24.68
CA TYR A 449 -4.39 8.34 -23.50
C TYR A 449 -2.94 7.85 -23.43
N LEU A 450 -2.72 6.53 -23.55
CA LEU A 450 -1.40 5.95 -23.52
C LEU A 450 -0.51 6.49 -24.64
N GLY A 451 -1.02 6.58 -25.87
CA GLY A 451 -0.31 7.19 -26.99
C GLY A 451 0.04 8.66 -26.75
N ALA A 452 -0.88 9.45 -26.21
CA ALA A 452 -0.63 10.85 -25.85
C ALA A 452 0.43 10.98 -24.74
N LEU A 453 0.41 10.07 -23.76
CA LEU A 453 1.40 10.02 -22.67
C LEU A 453 2.79 9.70 -23.22
N PHE A 454 2.94 8.67 -24.04
CA PHE A 454 4.21 8.35 -24.72
C PHE A 454 4.75 9.53 -25.53
N LYS A 455 3.88 10.19 -26.30
CA LYS A 455 4.26 11.36 -27.11
C LYS A 455 4.70 12.54 -26.25
N ARG A 456 3.99 12.82 -25.16
CA ARG A 456 4.33 13.88 -24.19
C ARG A 456 5.70 13.66 -23.56
N LEU A 457 6.10 12.42 -23.32
CA LEU A 457 7.37 12.01 -22.73
C LEU A 457 8.49 11.80 -23.77
N GLY A 458 8.27 12.18 -25.04
CA GLY A 458 9.30 12.25 -26.07
C GLY A 458 9.38 11.06 -27.02
N GLY A 459 8.42 10.12 -26.96
CA GLY A 459 8.32 9.00 -27.90
C GLY A 459 7.71 9.39 -29.25
N HIS A 460 8.16 8.74 -30.32
CA HIS A 460 7.45 8.73 -31.60
C HIS A 460 6.35 7.69 -31.54
N VAL A 461 5.10 8.06 -31.75
CA VAL A 461 3.92 7.23 -31.44
C VAL A 461 3.03 7.03 -32.65
N GLU A 462 2.60 5.79 -32.89
CA GLU A 462 1.56 5.43 -33.84
C GLU A 462 0.56 4.45 -33.22
N LEU A 463 -0.70 4.57 -33.62
CA LEU A 463 -1.75 3.58 -33.29
C LEU A 463 -1.89 2.64 -34.50
N LEU A 464 -1.44 1.40 -34.31
CA LEU A 464 -1.49 0.38 -35.35
C LEU A 464 -2.90 -0.22 -35.39
N SER A 465 -3.55 -0.08 -36.55
CA SER A 465 -4.90 -0.64 -36.72
C SER A 465 -4.86 -2.16 -36.84
N THR A 466 -5.77 -2.81 -36.15
CA THR A 466 -6.01 -4.25 -36.21
C THR A 466 -7.10 -4.58 -37.22
N GLU A 467 -7.12 -5.79 -37.72
CA GLU A 467 -8.21 -6.29 -38.58
C GLU A 467 -9.51 -6.45 -37.77
N LYS A 468 -10.66 -6.43 -38.44
CA LYS A 468 -12.00 -6.63 -37.87
C LYS A 468 -12.37 -5.63 -36.77
N HIS A 469 -11.72 -4.45 -36.72
CA HIS A 469 -12.02 -3.38 -35.73
C HIS A 469 -11.75 -3.74 -34.27
N HIS A 470 -10.85 -4.68 -34.00
CA HIS A 470 -10.31 -4.90 -32.65
C HIS A 470 -9.58 -3.66 -32.13
N ASN A 471 -9.24 -3.66 -30.85
CA ASN A 471 -8.54 -2.54 -30.25
C ASN A 471 -7.15 -2.34 -30.85
N PRO A 472 -6.69 -1.08 -31.09
CA PRO A 472 -5.41 -0.80 -31.74
C PRO A 472 -4.23 -1.20 -30.86
N VAL A 473 -3.10 -1.53 -31.51
CA VAL A 473 -1.82 -1.67 -30.82
C VAL A 473 -1.17 -0.29 -30.73
N VAL A 474 -0.75 0.10 -29.54
CA VAL A 474 0.00 1.36 -29.33
C VAL A 474 1.48 1.08 -29.56
N TYR A 475 2.02 1.64 -30.61
CA TYR A 475 3.44 1.64 -30.92
C TYR A 475 4.07 2.94 -30.43
N ALA A 476 5.21 2.84 -29.72
CA ALA A 476 6.01 4.01 -29.39
C ALA A 476 7.50 3.67 -29.49
N HIS A 477 8.29 4.63 -30.00
CA HIS A 477 9.73 4.49 -30.20
C HIS A 477 10.47 5.64 -29.53
N PHE A 478 11.36 5.32 -28.59
CA PHE A 478 12.27 6.23 -27.92
C PHE A 478 13.67 6.01 -28.46
N SER A 479 14.22 7.03 -29.13
CA SER A 479 15.53 6.95 -29.77
C SER A 479 16.62 7.50 -28.86
N ALA A 480 17.75 6.79 -28.77
CA ALA A 480 18.95 7.27 -28.11
C ALA A 480 19.55 8.48 -28.84
N LYS A 481 19.97 9.53 -28.08
CA LYS A 481 20.51 10.78 -28.66
C LYS A 481 21.99 10.75 -29.04
N LYS A 482 22.74 9.77 -28.52
CA LYS A 482 24.19 9.67 -28.83
C LYS A 482 24.43 9.11 -30.24
N GLU A 483 25.26 9.77 -31.01
CA GLU A 483 25.90 9.16 -32.18
C GLU A 483 26.92 8.12 -31.70
N ALA A 484 26.46 6.88 -31.58
CA ALA A 484 27.34 5.79 -31.20
C ALA A 484 28.19 5.34 -32.42
N ALA A 485 29.50 5.09 -32.19
CA ALA A 485 30.38 4.48 -33.20
C ALA A 485 30.00 3.01 -33.49
N GLU A 486 29.24 2.38 -32.62
CA GLU A 486 28.71 1.02 -32.75
C GLU A 486 27.20 1.04 -33.02
N ARG A 487 26.67 -0.01 -33.69
CA ARG A 487 25.24 -0.19 -33.96
C ARG A 487 24.46 -0.16 -32.63
N ARG A 488 23.52 0.77 -32.51
CA ARG A 488 22.58 0.80 -31.38
C ARG A 488 21.74 -0.47 -31.37
N LYS A 489 21.55 -1.02 -30.20
CA LYS A 489 20.62 -2.13 -30.00
C LYS A 489 19.20 -1.60 -29.88
N ARG A 490 18.25 -2.43 -30.23
CA ARG A 490 16.83 -2.11 -30.18
C ARG A 490 16.13 -3.09 -29.27
N ILE A 491 15.58 -2.57 -28.18
CA ILE A 491 14.90 -3.36 -27.14
C ILE A 491 13.40 -3.16 -27.32
N LEU A 492 12.67 -4.23 -27.57
CA LEU A 492 11.22 -4.22 -27.66
C LEU A 492 10.62 -4.58 -26.30
N PHE A 493 9.86 -3.65 -25.74
CA PHE A 493 9.04 -3.86 -24.55
C PHE A 493 7.61 -4.17 -24.98
N TYR A 494 7.08 -5.31 -24.53
CA TYR A 494 5.72 -5.73 -24.76
C TYR A 494 4.89 -5.65 -23.48
N GLY A 495 3.62 -5.20 -23.59
CA GLY A 495 2.60 -5.21 -22.58
C GLY A 495 1.19 -5.07 -23.19
N HIS A 496 0.16 -5.01 -22.34
CA HIS A 496 -1.21 -4.81 -22.78
C HIS A 496 -1.95 -3.82 -21.90
N TYR A 497 -2.88 -3.05 -22.49
CA TYR A 497 -3.66 -2.04 -21.78
C TYR A 497 -5.09 -2.49 -21.47
N ASP A 498 -5.54 -3.59 -22.05
CA ASP A 498 -6.83 -4.16 -21.70
C ASP A 498 -6.76 -4.92 -20.36
N VAL A 499 -7.92 -5.14 -19.78
CA VAL A 499 -8.06 -5.76 -18.46
C VAL A 499 -9.28 -6.67 -18.43
N VAL A 500 -9.28 -7.68 -17.56
CA VAL A 500 -10.46 -8.49 -17.30
C VAL A 500 -11.57 -7.68 -16.63
N ALA A 501 -12.83 -8.08 -16.88
CA ALA A 501 -13.98 -7.41 -16.31
C ALA A 501 -13.94 -7.41 -14.77
N ALA A 502 -14.27 -6.27 -14.19
CA ALA A 502 -14.47 -6.09 -12.75
C ALA A 502 -15.87 -5.50 -12.52
N ASP A 503 -16.67 -6.11 -11.66
CA ASP A 503 -18.03 -5.67 -11.35
C ASP A 503 -18.16 -5.42 -9.84
N SER A 504 -18.06 -4.16 -9.45
CA SER A 504 -18.19 -3.71 -8.06
C SER A 504 -19.55 -4.04 -7.42
N ARG A 505 -20.59 -4.30 -8.24
CA ARG A 505 -21.94 -4.64 -7.75
C ARG A 505 -22.13 -6.12 -7.45
N LYS A 506 -21.31 -6.98 -8.04
CA LYS A 506 -21.40 -8.45 -7.91
C LYS A 506 -20.17 -9.08 -7.28
N GLY A 507 -19.05 -8.37 -7.26
CA GLY A 507 -17.79 -8.81 -6.69
C GLY A 507 -17.60 -8.41 -5.23
N LYS A 508 -16.47 -8.83 -4.65
CA LYS A 508 -16.04 -8.49 -3.29
C LYS A 508 -15.04 -7.34 -3.29
N TRP A 509 -15.10 -6.46 -4.31
CA TRP A 509 -14.26 -5.27 -4.34
C TRP A 509 -14.61 -4.35 -3.17
N GLU A 510 -13.61 -4.01 -2.36
CA GLU A 510 -13.75 -3.09 -1.24
C GLU A 510 -13.83 -1.64 -1.71
N THR A 511 -13.25 -1.34 -2.88
CA THR A 511 -13.25 -0.02 -3.51
C THR A 511 -13.69 -0.13 -4.98
N ASP A 512 -13.91 1.01 -5.66
CA ASP A 512 -14.15 0.99 -7.10
C ASP A 512 -12.89 0.48 -7.83
N PRO A 513 -12.98 -0.61 -8.62
CA PRO A 513 -11.84 -1.19 -9.32
C PRO A 513 -11.16 -0.25 -10.32
N PHE A 514 -11.82 0.79 -10.78
CA PHE A 514 -11.29 1.77 -11.72
C PHE A 514 -10.94 3.13 -11.08
N THR A 515 -10.94 3.18 -9.74
CA THR A 515 -10.45 4.31 -8.96
C THR A 515 -9.28 3.85 -8.10
N MET A 516 -8.05 4.04 -8.62
CA MET A 516 -6.84 3.57 -7.94
C MET A 516 -6.68 4.20 -6.56
N GLN A 517 -6.51 3.37 -5.54
CA GLN A 517 -6.29 3.79 -4.15
C GLN A 517 -5.04 3.15 -3.56
N GLY A 518 -4.33 3.91 -2.71
CA GLY A 518 -3.18 3.41 -1.96
C GLY A 518 -3.56 3.00 -0.54
N THR A 519 -3.26 1.75 -0.15
CA THR A 519 -3.51 1.23 1.21
C THR A 519 -2.36 0.32 1.64
N ASN A 520 -1.78 0.56 2.82
CA ASN A 520 -0.73 -0.27 3.42
C ASN A 520 0.47 -0.58 2.50
N GLY A 521 0.89 0.36 1.66
CA GLY A 521 2.00 0.18 0.72
C GLY A 521 1.62 -0.56 -0.57
N TYR A 522 0.33 -0.81 -0.80
CA TYR A 522 -0.21 -1.37 -2.04
C TYR A 522 -1.09 -0.37 -2.77
N LEU A 523 -1.07 -0.42 -4.08
CA LEU A 523 -1.99 0.29 -4.96
C LEU A 523 -3.06 -0.68 -5.42
N TYR A 524 -4.33 -0.38 -5.11
CA TYR A 524 -5.48 -1.19 -5.49
C TYR A 524 -6.15 -0.60 -6.72
N GLY A 525 -6.49 -1.45 -7.68
CA GLY A 525 -7.21 -1.08 -8.89
C GLY A 525 -7.08 -2.14 -9.97
N ARG A 526 -8.06 -2.28 -10.83
CA ARG A 526 -8.01 -3.22 -11.95
C ARG A 526 -6.95 -2.79 -12.99
N GLY A 527 -5.99 -3.68 -13.27
CA GLY A 527 -4.89 -3.43 -14.18
C GLY A 527 -3.63 -2.85 -13.52
N VAL A 528 -3.62 -2.60 -12.20
CA VAL A 528 -2.44 -2.05 -11.53
C VAL A 528 -1.25 -3.01 -11.54
N SER A 529 -1.48 -4.31 -11.46
CA SER A 529 -0.45 -5.35 -11.61
C SER A 529 -0.43 -5.95 -13.00
N ASP A 530 -1.60 -6.12 -13.61
CA ASP A 530 -1.79 -6.78 -14.90
C ASP A 530 -2.58 -5.90 -15.90
N ASN A 531 -1.94 -5.04 -16.70
CA ASN A 531 -0.51 -4.83 -16.92
C ASN A 531 -0.14 -3.33 -16.96
N LYS A 532 -1.09 -2.43 -16.60
CA LYS A 532 -0.92 -0.95 -16.68
C LYS A 532 0.24 -0.43 -15.83
N GLY A 533 0.43 -0.98 -14.62
CA GLY A 533 1.52 -0.58 -13.72
C GLY A 533 2.91 -0.82 -14.32
N PRO A 534 3.25 -2.05 -14.72
CA PRO A 534 4.52 -2.34 -15.37
C PRO A 534 4.81 -1.51 -16.62
N ILE A 535 3.80 -1.24 -17.47
CA ILE A 535 3.94 -0.35 -18.64
C ILE A 535 4.36 1.05 -18.23
N ILE A 536 3.68 1.63 -17.24
CA ILE A 536 3.99 2.98 -16.75
C ILE A 536 5.37 3.01 -16.09
N ALA A 537 5.76 1.98 -15.33
CA ALA A 537 7.10 1.88 -14.74
C ALA A 537 8.20 1.85 -15.83
N ALA A 538 8.03 1.04 -16.88
CA ALA A 538 8.96 0.98 -18.00
C ALA A 538 9.04 2.30 -18.78
N LEU A 539 7.90 2.96 -19.00
CA LEU A 539 7.85 4.27 -19.66
C LEU A 539 8.63 5.33 -18.87
N TYR A 540 8.41 5.42 -17.56
CA TYR A 540 9.15 6.41 -16.75
C TYR A 540 10.64 6.06 -16.62
N ALA A 541 11.02 4.78 -16.65
CA ALA A 541 12.42 4.36 -16.71
C ALA A 541 13.12 4.88 -17.97
N VAL A 542 12.50 4.78 -19.14
CA VAL A 542 13.04 5.34 -20.39
C VAL A 542 13.11 6.88 -20.34
N THR A 543 12.09 7.51 -19.78
CA THR A 543 12.04 8.97 -19.63
C THR A 543 13.19 9.48 -18.77
N ASP A 544 13.46 8.84 -17.64
CA ASP A 544 14.59 9.19 -16.77
C ASP A 544 15.94 9.07 -17.49
N LEU A 545 16.12 8.00 -18.27
CA LEU A 545 17.33 7.82 -19.06
C LEU A 545 17.47 8.88 -20.17
N MET A 546 16.36 9.31 -20.76
CA MET A 546 16.37 10.41 -21.75
C MET A 546 16.70 11.76 -21.11
N GLU A 547 16.10 12.08 -19.96
CA GLU A 547 16.33 13.31 -19.23
C GLU A 547 17.77 13.40 -18.71
N SER A 548 18.30 12.30 -18.19
CA SER A 548 19.69 12.18 -17.73
C SER A 548 20.70 12.02 -18.88
N GLN A 549 20.24 11.91 -20.12
CA GLN A 549 21.06 11.65 -21.33
C GLN A 549 21.86 10.33 -21.25
N GLN A 550 21.32 9.34 -20.56
CA GLN A 550 21.93 8.02 -20.36
C GLN A 550 21.26 6.91 -21.19
N LEU A 551 20.29 7.27 -22.05
CA LEU A 551 19.69 6.30 -22.96
C LEU A 551 20.68 5.97 -24.08
N GLU A 552 21.25 4.78 -24.08
CA GLU A 552 22.23 4.30 -25.05
C GLU A 552 21.62 3.44 -26.16
N ASN A 553 20.51 2.79 -25.90
CA ASN A 553 19.78 1.88 -26.80
C ASN A 553 18.43 2.46 -27.19
N ASP A 554 17.92 2.08 -28.34
CA ASP A 554 16.54 2.42 -28.72
C ASP A 554 15.55 1.51 -28.01
N VAL A 555 14.46 2.09 -27.46
CA VAL A 555 13.41 1.32 -26.79
C VAL A 555 12.11 1.47 -27.56
N ILE A 556 11.53 0.33 -27.93
CA ILE A 556 10.27 0.23 -28.67
C ILE A 556 9.21 -0.37 -27.76
N PHE A 557 8.07 0.28 -27.64
CA PHE A 557 6.90 -0.25 -26.95
C PHE A 557 5.89 -0.76 -27.98
N LEU A 558 5.42 -2.00 -27.77
CA LEU A 558 4.25 -2.56 -28.44
C LEU A 558 3.25 -2.97 -27.38
N ILE A 559 2.19 -2.16 -27.24
CA ILE A 559 1.19 -2.36 -26.19
C ILE A 559 -0.15 -2.66 -26.85
N GLU A 560 -0.62 -3.91 -26.69
CA GLU A 560 -1.88 -4.38 -27.29
C GLU A 560 -3.11 -4.12 -26.40
N GLY A 561 -4.30 -4.31 -26.93
CA GLY A 561 -5.56 -4.05 -26.24
C GLY A 561 -6.57 -5.19 -26.31
N GLU A 562 -6.12 -6.43 -26.61
CA GLU A 562 -6.95 -7.63 -26.72
C GLU A 562 -6.28 -8.86 -26.07
N GLU A 563 -5.24 -8.67 -25.24
CA GLU A 563 -4.50 -9.79 -24.62
C GLU A 563 -5.43 -10.66 -23.80
N GLU A 564 -6.27 -10.04 -22.97
CA GLU A 564 -7.25 -10.71 -22.08
C GLU A 564 -8.37 -11.44 -22.82
N PHE A 565 -8.48 -11.18 -24.12
CA PHE A 565 -9.45 -11.82 -25.00
C PHE A 565 -8.78 -12.61 -26.14
N GLY A 566 -7.49 -12.95 -25.98
CA GLY A 566 -6.75 -13.86 -26.87
C GLY A 566 -5.94 -13.17 -27.96
N SER A 567 -5.47 -11.95 -27.72
CA SER A 567 -4.57 -11.16 -28.61
C SER A 567 -5.09 -11.03 -30.05
N LEU A 568 -6.40 -10.83 -30.19
CA LEU A 568 -7.05 -10.81 -31.52
C LEU A 568 -6.54 -9.63 -32.35
N GLY A 569 -5.99 -9.94 -33.53
CA GLY A 569 -5.47 -8.93 -34.47
C GLY A 569 -4.07 -8.44 -34.17
N PHE A 570 -3.43 -8.85 -33.07
CA PHE A 570 -2.08 -8.41 -32.69
C PHE A 570 -1.02 -8.91 -33.68
N GLU A 571 -1.00 -10.20 -33.99
CA GLU A 571 -0.03 -10.78 -34.93
C GLU A 571 -0.08 -10.12 -36.29
N GLU A 572 -1.31 -9.92 -36.84
CA GLU A 572 -1.53 -9.29 -38.15
C GLU A 572 -1.05 -7.84 -38.14
N ALA A 573 -1.35 -7.11 -37.06
CA ALA A 573 -0.91 -5.72 -36.92
C ALA A 573 0.63 -5.61 -36.86
N VAL A 574 1.31 -6.49 -36.13
CA VAL A 574 2.77 -6.54 -36.07
C VAL A 574 3.39 -6.89 -37.41
N LYS A 575 2.90 -7.96 -38.08
CA LYS A 575 3.38 -8.38 -39.41
C LYS A 575 3.22 -7.29 -40.46
N LYS A 576 2.07 -6.62 -40.46
CA LYS A 576 1.76 -5.51 -41.38
C LYS A 576 2.67 -4.30 -41.19
N ASN A 577 3.07 -4.02 -39.97
CA ASN A 577 3.88 -2.85 -39.63
C ASN A 577 5.34 -3.22 -39.29
N LYS A 578 5.80 -4.39 -39.77
CA LYS A 578 7.15 -4.89 -39.48
C LYS A 578 8.27 -3.91 -39.91
N GLU A 579 8.09 -3.23 -41.04
CA GLU A 579 9.05 -2.22 -41.52
C GLU A 579 9.16 -1.00 -40.58
N LEU A 580 8.04 -0.55 -39.99
CA LEU A 580 8.01 0.53 -39.01
C LEU A 580 8.70 0.09 -37.71
N ILE A 581 8.39 -1.10 -37.22
CA ILE A 581 8.98 -1.65 -36.00
C ILE A 581 10.49 -1.88 -36.22
N GLY A 582 10.87 -2.38 -37.38
CA GLY A 582 12.27 -2.61 -37.80
C GLY A 582 12.90 -3.83 -37.12
N GLU A 583 14.23 -3.89 -37.10
CA GLU A 583 14.98 -4.94 -36.44
C GLU A 583 14.91 -4.79 -34.92
N VAL A 584 14.86 -5.92 -34.18
CA VAL A 584 14.82 -6.02 -32.73
C VAL A 584 15.95 -6.92 -32.27
N ASP A 585 16.72 -6.48 -31.28
CA ASP A 585 17.83 -7.26 -30.72
C ASP A 585 17.42 -8.04 -29.45
N TYR A 586 16.50 -7.49 -28.65
CA TYR A 586 15.97 -8.10 -27.42
C TYR A 586 14.49 -7.81 -27.25
N ILE A 587 13.78 -8.76 -26.62
CA ILE A 587 12.36 -8.62 -26.29
C ILE A 587 12.19 -8.76 -24.78
N LEU A 588 11.56 -7.80 -24.15
CA LEU A 588 11.27 -7.78 -22.70
C LEU A 588 9.77 -7.71 -22.45
N LEU A 589 9.26 -8.69 -21.72
CA LEU A 589 7.90 -8.66 -21.18
C LEU A 589 7.95 -8.33 -19.68
N ALA A 590 6.95 -7.60 -19.22
CA ALA A 590 6.79 -7.32 -17.80
C ALA A 590 5.32 -7.55 -17.41
N ASN A 591 5.04 -8.75 -16.99
CA ASN A 591 3.72 -9.22 -16.58
C ASN A 591 3.89 -10.26 -15.48
N SER A 592 2.78 -10.74 -14.86
CA SER A 592 2.84 -11.82 -13.90
C SER A 592 3.46 -11.45 -12.52
N TYR A 593 3.69 -12.43 -11.68
CA TYR A 593 4.06 -12.22 -10.28
C TYR A 593 5.06 -13.27 -9.76
N TRP A 594 5.70 -12.92 -8.64
CA TRP A 594 6.61 -13.80 -7.91
C TRP A 594 5.85 -14.97 -7.28
N LEU A 595 6.56 -16.00 -6.88
CA LEU A 595 5.97 -17.17 -6.21
C LEU A 595 5.54 -16.90 -4.76
N ASP A 596 6.11 -15.91 -4.15
CA ASP A 596 5.75 -15.38 -2.84
C ASP A 596 5.78 -13.83 -2.86
N ASP A 597 5.75 -13.19 -1.69
CA ASP A 597 5.75 -11.74 -1.59
C ASP A 597 7.14 -11.14 -1.30
N GLU A 598 8.20 -11.96 -1.20
CA GLU A 598 9.51 -11.53 -0.72
C GLU A 598 10.65 -11.72 -1.74
N VAL A 599 10.61 -12.80 -2.54
CA VAL A 599 11.73 -13.17 -3.40
C VAL A 599 11.47 -12.86 -4.87
N PRO A 600 12.25 -11.95 -5.49
CA PRO A 600 12.12 -11.66 -6.93
C PRO A 600 12.26 -12.90 -7.79
N CYS A 601 11.48 -12.96 -8.87
CA CYS A 601 11.50 -14.06 -9.82
C CYS A 601 11.81 -13.57 -11.23
N LEU A 602 12.36 -14.46 -12.05
CA LEU A 602 12.49 -14.34 -13.50
C LEU A 602 11.81 -15.54 -14.17
N THR A 603 10.82 -15.27 -14.99
CA THR A 603 10.11 -16.34 -15.71
C THR A 603 10.85 -16.70 -17.00
N TYR A 604 11.23 -17.97 -17.14
CA TYR A 604 11.91 -18.47 -18.33
C TYR A 604 11.12 -19.53 -19.09
N GLY A 605 9.89 -19.81 -18.71
CA GLY A 605 9.04 -20.74 -19.43
C GLY A 605 7.56 -20.57 -19.14
N LEU A 606 6.75 -20.63 -20.19
CA LEU A 606 5.29 -20.55 -20.15
C LEU A 606 4.69 -21.75 -20.84
N ARG A 607 3.51 -22.20 -20.39
CA ARG A 607 2.76 -23.23 -21.10
C ARG A 607 2.01 -22.62 -22.29
N GLY A 608 1.83 -23.40 -23.33
CA GLY A 608 0.89 -23.11 -24.39
C GLY A 608 -0.54 -23.42 -23.98
N VAL A 609 -1.49 -22.90 -24.71
CA VAL A 609 -2.92 -23.20 -24.53
C VAL A 609 -3.60 -23.44 -25.87
N LEU A 610 -4.54 -24.37 -25.86
CA LEU A 610 -5.49 -24.60 -26.95
C LEU A 610 -6.89 -24.65 -26.35
N HIS A 611 -7.77 -23.75 -26.79
CA HIS A 611 -9.19 -23.77 -26.49
C HIS A 611 -9.97 -24.25 -27.68
N THR A 612 -10.84 -25.21 -27.46
CA THR A 612 -11.62 -25.85 -28.54
C THR A 612 -13.06 -26.05 -28.10
N THR A 613 -13.99 -25.71 -28.96
CA THR A 613 -15.42 -26.01 -28.78
C THR A 613 -15.78 -27.22 -29.67
N VAL A 614 -16.25 -28.27 -29.01
CA VAL A 614 -16.73 -29.49 -29.67
C VAL A 614 -18.24 -29.47 -29.65
N CYS A 615 -18.87 -29.55 -30.84
CA CYS A 615 -20.31 -29.50 -31.03
C CYS A 615 -20.80 -30.77 -31.67
N VAL A 616 -21.96 -31.27 -31.26
CA VAL A 616 -22.72 -32.35 -31.93
C VAL A 616 -24.12 -31.84 -32.21
N ASP A 617 -24.52 -31.90 -33.46
CA ASP A 617 -25.79 -31.42 -33.99
C ASP A 617 -26.62 -32.55 -34.61
N ALA A 618 -27.87 -32.64 -34.18
CA ALA A 618 -28.81 -33.58 -34.80
C ALA A 618 -29.46 -32.98 -36.05
N PRO A 619 -29.80 -33.77 -37.06
CA PRO A 619 -30.51 -33.30 -38.24
C PRO A 619 -32.01 -32.99 -38.00
N ARG A 620 -32.46 -32.94 -36.74
CA ARG A 620 -33.83 -32.75 -36.28
C ARG A 620 -33.89 -31.65 -35.22
N PRO A 621 -35.07 -31.05 -34.96
CA PRO A 621 -35.28 -30.15 -33.81
C PRO A 621 -35.26 -30.91 -32.48
N ASP A 622 -35.33 -30.15 -31.37
CA ASP A 622 -35.55 -30.74 -30.05
C ASP A 622 -36.84 -31.54 -30.01
N ILE A 623 -36.84 -32.68 -29.33
CA ILE A 623 -37.97 -33.60 -29.20
C ILE A 623 -38.24 -33.96 -27.76
N HIS A 624 -39.47 -34.42 -27.46
CA HIS A 624 -39.83 -34.84 -26.13
C HIS A 624 -39.40 -36.29 -25.86
N SER A 625 -38.57 -36.49 -24.82
CA SER A 625 -37.95 -37.79 -24.51
C SER A 625 -38.93 -38.93 -24.25
N GLY A 626 -40.11 -38.65 -23.72
CA GLY A 626 -41.13 -39.66 -23.39
C GLY A 626 -42.15 -39.92 -24.52
N VAL A 627 -42.17 -39.07 -25.56
CA VAL A 627 -43.19 -39.13 -26.61
C VAL A 627 -42.60 -39.57 -27.93
N ASP A 628 -41.44 -39.11 -28.30
CA ASP A 628 -40.85 -39.22 -29.64
C ASP A 628 -39.90 -40.41 -29.83
N GLY A 629 -39.79 -41.32 -28.84
CA GLY A 629 -39.03 -42.57 -28.97
C GLY A 629 -37.53 -42.39 -29.04
N SER A 630 -36.98 -41.68 -28.08
CA SER A 630 -35.55 -41.28 -28.03
C SER A 630 -34.55 -42.43 -28.16
N TYR A 631 -34.91 -43.67 -27.75
CA TYR A 631 -34.01 -44.83 -27.85
C TYR A 631 -33.71 -45.26 -29.32
N MET A 632 -34.48 -44.79 -30.29
CA MET A 632 -34.28 -45.06 -31.71
C MET A 632 -33.37 -44.03 -32.39
N MET A 633 -32.88 -43.06 -31.68
CA MET A 633 -32.12 -41.91 -32.20
C MET A 633 -30.82 -41.72 -31.45
N ASN A 634 -29.81 -41.24 -32.13
CA ASN A 634 -28.60 -40.76 -31.49
C ASN A 634 -28.88 -39.43 -30.84
N GLU A 635 -28.56 -39.30 -29.57
CA GLU A 635 -28.72 -38.07 -28.76
C GLU A 635 -27.41 -37.26 -28.77
N PRO A 636 -27.41 -36.01 -29.25
CA PRO A 636 -26.20 -35.19 -29.33
C PRO A 636 -25.39 -35.10 -28.02
N LEU A 637 -26.09 -34.96 -26.88
CA LEU A 637 -25.43 -34.89 -25.56
C LEU A 637 -24.78 -36.24 -25.19
N SER A 638 -25.44 -37.36 -25.50
CA SER A 638 -24.89 -38.71 -25.29
C SER A 638 -23.64 -38.94 -26.12
N ASP A 639 -23.73 -38.66 -27.43
CA ASP A 639 -22.58 -38.79 -28.35
C ASP A 639 -21.39 -37.93 -27.90
N LEU A 640 -21.64 -36.64 -27.59
CA LEU A 640 -20.65 -35.71 -27.10
C LEU A 640 -19.99 -36.24 -25.82
N THR A 641 -20.78 -36.69 -24.85
CA THR A 641 -20.29 -37.23 -23.60
C THR A 641 -19.41 -38.44 -23.78
N GLN A 642 -19.77 -39.33 -24.69
CA GLN A 642 -19.03 -40.55 -24.98
C GLN A 642 -17.65 -40.25 -25.59
N ILE A 643 -17.56 -39.38 -26.60
CA ILE A 643 -16.29 -39.04 -27.22
C ILE A 643 -15.37 -38.24 -26.30
N LEU A 644 -15.95 -37.29 -25.54
CA LEU A 644 -15.17 -36.51 -24.57
C LEU A 644 -14.69 -37.35 -23.37
N GLY A 645 -15.50 -38.35 -22.95
CA GLY A 645 -15.12 -39.29 -21.89
C GLY A 645 -13.89 -40.12 -22.23
N LYS A 646 -13.58 -40.33 -23.54
CA LYS A 646 -12.39 -41.06 -23.99
C LYS A 646 -11.11 -40.21 -24.03
N LEU A 647 -11.22 -38.87 -23.90
CA LEU A 647 -10.04 -38.01 -23.93
C LEU A 647 -9.12 -38.23 -22.71
N LYS A 648 -9.67 -38.71 -21.58
CA LYS A 648 -8.93 -38.98 -20.36
C LYS A 648 -9.04 -40.42 -19.91
N GLY A 649 -7.91 -41.02 -19.60
CA GLY A 649 -7.81 -42.34 -19.02
C GLY A 649 -7.55 -42.33 -17.51
N HIS A 650 -7.09 -43.46 -17.01
CA HIS A 650 -6.72 -43.63 -15.61
C HIS A 650 -5.65 -42.58 -15.18
N GLY A 651 -5.79 -42.02 -14.01
CA GLY A 651 -4.87 -41.00 -13.49
C GLY A 651 -4.91 -39.69 -14.28
N ASN A 652 -6.05 -39.34 -14.91
CA ASN A 652 -6.22 -38.15 -15.73
C ASN A 652 -5.29 -38.05 -16.95
N ARG A 653 -4.62 -39.16 -17.34
CA ARG A 653 -3.75 -39.16 -18.47
C ARG A 653 -4.52 -38.96 -19.80
N VAL A 654 -4.09 -38.00 -20.60
CA VAL A 654 -4.66 -37.69 -21.91
C VAL A 654 -4.44 -38.86 -22.86
N GLN A 655 -5.50 -39.28 -23.58
CA GLN A 655 -5.48 -40.47 -24.45
C GLN A 655 -5.27 -40.13 -25.94
N ILE A 656 -5.08 -38.86 -26.27
CA ILE A 656 -4.79 -38.43 -27.65
C ILE A 656 -3.43 -39.02 -28.05
N PRO A 657 -3.37 -39.80 -29.15
CA PRO A 657 -2.11 -40.37 -29.61
C PRO A 657 -1.06 -39.31 -29.93
N GLY A 658 0.17 -39.49 -29.45
CA GLY A 658 1.26 -38.55 -29.67
C GLY A 658 1.22 -37.30 -28.75
N PHE A 659 0.22 -37.17 -27.88
CA PHE A 659 0.08 -35.99 -27.05
C PHE A 659 1.30 -35.70 -26.14
N TYR A 660 2.00 -36.69 -25.68
CA TYR A 660 3.19 -36.58 -24.84
C TYR A 660 4.50 -36.61 -25.64
N ASP A 661 4.44 -36.70 -26.97
CA ASP A 661 5.64 -36.72 -27.78
C ASP A 661 6.26 -35.33 -27.89
N GLY A 662 7.58 -35.28 -27.95
CA GLY A 662 8.32 -33.99 -28.00
C GLY A 662 8.51 -33.27 -26.68
N ILE A 663 7.94 -33.74 -25.56
CA ILE A 663 8.20 -33.14 -24.26
C ILE A 663 9.69 -33.21 -23.91
N LEU A 664 10.29 -32.04 -23.61
CA LEU A 664 11.71 -31.98 -23.31
C LEU A 664 12.02 -32.69 -21.97
N PRO A 665 13.11 -33.47 -21.88
CA PRO A 665 13.53 -34.10 -20.62
C PRO A 665 13.94 -33.05 -19.60
N VAL A 666 13.83 -33.36 -18.30
CA VAL A 666 14.37 -32.52 -17.21
C VAL A 666 15.89 -32.55 -17.26
N THR A 667 16.51 -31.36 -17.24
CA THR A 667 17.98 -31.30 -17.09
C THR A 667 18.37 -31.19 -15.63
N PRO A 668 19.60 -31.57 -15.24
CA PRO A 668 20.06 -31.42 -13.85
C PRO A 668 20.03 -29.97 -13.36
N GLU A 669 20.32 -29.02 -14.24
CA GLU A 669 20.27 -27.58 -13.91
C GLU A 669 18.82 -27.11 -13.66
N GLU A 670 17.87 -27.63 -14.44
CA GLU A 670 16.45 -27.34 -14.23
C GLU A 670 15.96 -27.98 -12.93
N GLU A 671 16.36 -29.19 -12.63
CA GLU A 671 16.00 -29.89 -11.40
C GLU A 671 16.51 -29.14 -10.16
N ALA A 672 17.77 -28.66 -10.17
CA ALA A 672 18.34 -27.85 -9.11
C ALA A 672 17.54 -26.55 -8.86
N ARG A 673 16.99 -25.92 -9.90
CA ARG A 673 16.10 -24.73 -9.72
C ARG A 673 14.84 -25.08 -8.96
N TYR A 674 14.23 -26.24 -9.20
CA TYR A 674 13.04 -26.66 -8.43
C TYR A 674 13.37 -26.94 -6.96
N ASP A 675 14.58 -27.46 -6.68
CA ASP A 675 15.04 -27.67 -5.31
C ASP A 675 15.22 -26.32 -4.59
N ASP A 676 15.89 -25.34 -5.22
CA ASP A 676 16.03 -23.97 -4.68
C ASP A 676 14.68 -23.32 -4.40
N ILE A 677 13.73 -23.41 -5.33
CA ILE A 677 12.38 -22.87 -5.20
C ILE A 677 11.65 -23.53 -4.02
N ALA A 678 11.67 -24.87 -3.95
CA ALA A 678 10.98 -25.61 -2.89
C ALA A 678 11.54 -25.25 -1.50
N GLN A 679 12.87 -25.16 -1.36
CA GLN A 679 13.51 -24.75 -0.10
C GLN A 679 13.11 -23.34 0.33
N ILE A 680 13.10 -22.36 -0.58
CA ILE A 680 12.74 -20.99 -0.28
C ILE A 680 11.26 -20.89 0.13
N LEU A 681 10.36 -21.52 -0.62
CA LEU A 681 8.92 -21.49 -0.32
C LEU A 681 8.56 -22.19 1.01
N ILE A 682 9.29 -23.23 1.39
CA ILE A 682 9.08 -23.91 2.69
C ILE A 682 9.63 -23.07 3.84
N ARG A 683 10.75 -22.35 3.64
CA ARG A 683 11.27 -21.43 4.65
C ARG A 683 10.30 -20.28 4.91
N SER A 684 9.67 -19.75 3.86
CA SER A 684 8.66 -18.70 3.99
C SER A 684 7.36 -19.23 4.62
N ASN A 685 6.95 -20.45 4.28
CA ASN A 685 5.74 -21.08 4.81
C ASN A 685 5.91 -22.59 5.00
N PRO A 686 6.27 -23.04 6.23
CA PRO A 686 6.45 -24.45 6.56
C PRO A 686 5.19 -25.32 6.37
N GLU A 687 3.99 -24.71 6.33
CA GLU A 687 2.73 -25.44 6.13
C GLU A 687 2.57 -26.00 4.70
N LYS A 688 3.40 -25.55 3.75
CA LYS A 688 3.40 -26.08 2.37
C LYS A 688 3.79 -27.56 2.26
N GLY A 689 4.24 -28.16 3.35
CA GLY A 689 4.51 -29.60 3.47
C GLY A 689 5.96 -30.00 3.15
N PRO A 690 6.23 -31.30 2.92
CA PRO A 690 7.56 -31.77 2.61
C PRO A 690 8.10 -31.21 1.28
N GLU A 691 9.40 -30.90 1.24
CA GLU A 691 10.10 -30.31 0.12
C GLU A 691 9.87 -31.08 -1.21
N GLU A 692 10.06 -32.39 -1.15
CA GLU A 692 9.91 -33.27 -2.33
C GLU A 692 8.48 -33.22 -2.89
N ARG A 693 7.46 -33.18 -2.06
CA ARG A 693 6.07 -33.08 -2.50
C ARG A 693 5.77 -31.72 -3.14
N LEU A 694 6.33 -30.64 -2.59
CA LEU A 694 6.20 -29.32 -3.17
C LEU A 694 6.89 -29.25 -4.53
N LYS A 695 8.12 -29.74 -4.65
CA LYS A 695 8.87 -29.88 -5.91
C LYS A 695 8.05 -30.61 -6.98
N GLN A 696 7.54 -31.79 -6.66
CA GLN A 696 6.70 -32.57 -7.59
C GLN A 696 5.43 -31.81 -8.00
N SER A 697 4.79 -31.11 -7.08
CA SER A 697 3.62 -30.28 -7.38
C SER A 697 3.93 -29.11 -8.33
N LEU A 698 5.09 -28.47 -8.17
CA LEU A 698 5.53 -27.39 -9.04
C LEU A 698 5.87 -27.93 -10.44
N MET A 699 6.62 -29.04 -10.50
CA MET A 699 6.93 -29.71 -11.76
C MET A 699 5.66 -30.12 -12.52
N ALA A 700 4.69 -30.74 -11.85
CA ALA A 700 3.42 -31.11 -12.46
C ALA A 700 2.65 -29.90 -13.02
N ARG A 701 2.63 -28.78 -12.29
CA ARG A 701 1.93 -27.56 -12.73
C ARG A 701 2.61 -26.86 -13.90
N TRP A 702 3.92 -26.92 -14.02
CA TRP A 702 4.69 -26.12 -14.98
C TRP A 702 5.22 -26.92 -16.17
N ARG A 703 5.47 -28.21 -15.99
CA ARG A 703 6.11 -29.06 -16.99
C ARG A 703 5.20 -30.15 -17.59
N GLU A 704 4.06 -30.43 -16.93
CA GLU A 704 3.18 -31.46 -17.46
C GLU A 704 2.04 -30.83 -18.27
N PRO A 705 1.80 -31.35 -19.50
CA PRO A 705 0.63 -30.95 -20.28
C PRO A 705 -0.63 -31.54 -19.64
N ASN A 706 -1.75 -30.87 -19.80
CA ASN A 706 -3.02 -31.37 -19.31
C ASN A 706 -4.18 -31.02 -20.25
N LEU A 707 -5.32 -31.69 -20.02
CA LEU A 707 -6.57 -31.43 -20.68
C LEU A 707 -7.66 -31.23 -19.64
N THR A 708 -8.52 -30.23 -19.84
CA THR A 708 -9.65 -29.94 -18.96
C THR A 708 -10.92 -29.82 -19.78
N LEU A 709 -11.97 -30.55 -19.35
CA LEU A 709 -13.32 -30.39 -19.87
C LEU A 709 -14.04 -29.32 -19.08
N HIS A 710 -14.66 -28.35 -19.74
CA HIS A 710 -15.35 -27.25 -19.11
C HIS A 710 -16.88 -27.38 -19.21
N ARG A 711 -17.54 -26.40 -19.83
CA ARG A 711 -19.00 -26.29 -19.81
C ARG A 711 -19.64 -27.16 -20.87
N TYR A 712 -20.73 -27.88 -20.50
CA TYR A 712 -21.68 -28.42 -21.44
C TYR A 712 -22.81 -27.41 -21.64
N LYS A 713 -23.22 -27.26 -22.91
CA LYS A 713 -24.40 -26.47 -23.31
C LYS A 713 -25.27 -27.36 -24.21
N VAL A 714 -26.59 -27.28 -24.05
CA VAL A 714 -27.57 -28.01 -24.81
C VAL A 714 -28.66 -27.04 -25.31
N SER A 715 -29.35 -27.37 -26.40
CA SER A 715 -30.57 -26.66 -26.79
C SER A 715 -31.74 -27.06 -25.89
N GLY A 716 -32.78 -26.20 -25.85
CA GLY A 716 -34.01 -26.44 -25.12
C GLY A 716 -33.96 -25.92 -23.66
N PRO A 717 -35.14 -25.60 -23.08
CA PRO A 717 -35.23 -24.95 -21.79
C PRO A 717 -35.32 -25.91 -20.59
N ASP A 718 -35.64 -27.20 -20.77
CA ASP A 718 -35.94 -28.10 -19.67
C ASP A 718 -35.40 -29.54 -19.83
N GLY A 719 -35.49 -30.33 -18.75
CA GLY A 719 -34.96 -31.70 -18.69
C GLY A 719 -35.77 -32.78 -19.35
N SER A 720 -36.92 -32.47 -19.95
CA SER A 720 -37.75 -33.44 -20.65
C SER A 720 -37.46 -33.49 -22.16
N LEU A 721 -36.61 -32.62 -22.65
CA LEU A 721 -36.23 -32.55 -24.06
C LEU A 721 -34.97 -33.34 -24.35
N VAL A 722 -34.96 -34.02 -25.49
CA VAL A 722 -33.74 -34.52 -26.15
C VAL A 722 -33.25 -33.42 -27.07
N SER A 723 -32.17 -32.78 -26.67
CA SER A 723 -31.61 -31.63 -27.37
C SER A 723 -31.16 -31.96 -28.78
N SER A 724 -31.40 -31.04 -29.70
CA SER A 724 -30.86 -31.13 -31.08
C SER A 724 -29.42 -30.69 -31.22
N HIS A 725 -28.92 -29.97 -30.21
CA HIS A 725 -27.55 -29.46 -30.15
C HIS A 725 -26.93 -29.71 -28.79
N ALA A 726 -25.71 -30.18 -28.76
CA ALA A 726 -24.87 -30.24 -27.54
C ALA A 726 -23.47 -29.75 -27.87
N SER A 727 -22.89 -28.94 -26.99
CA SER A 727 -21.52 -28.47 -27.13
C SER A 727 -20.77 -28.46 -25.79
N SER A 728 -19.46 -28.58 -25.85
CA SER A 728 -18.58 -28.50 -24.70
C SER A 728 -17.29 -27.76 -25.06
N HIS A 729 -16.81 -26.93 -24.12
CA HIS A 729 -15.50 -26.31 -24.24
C HIS A 729 -14.46 -27.22 -23.61
N ILE A 730 -13.34 -27.42 -24.27
CA ILE A 730 -12.16 -28.09 -23.73
C ILE A 730 -10.94 -27.18 -23.80
N SER A 731 -10.04 -27.31 -22.87
CA SER A 731 -8.75 -26.65 -22.92
C SER A 731 -7.61 -27.64 -22.73
N LEU A 732 -6.59 -27.51 -23.57
CA LEU A 732 -5.33 -28.22 -23.42
C LEU A 732 -4.25 -27.23 -23.02
N ARG A 733 -3.46 -27.59 -22.02
CA ARG A 733 -2.22 -26.87 -21.67
C ARG A 733 -1.06 -27.69 -22.21
N MET A 734 -0.25 -27.07 -23.07
CA MET A 734 0.92 -27.66 -23.69
C MET A 734 2.20 -27.15 -23.05
N VAL A 735 3.27 -27.89 -23.17
CA VAL A 735 4.58 -27.56 -22.61
C VAL A 735 5.62 -27.42 -23.73
N PRO A 736 6.76 -26.72 -23.45
CA PRO A 736 7.82 -26.59 -24.45
C PRO A 736 8.25 -27.94 -25.05
N GLY A 737 8.41 -27.95 -26.38
CA GLY A 737 8.69 -29.13 -27.17
C GLY A 737 7.45 -29.74 -27.87
N GLN A 738 6.25 -29.36 -27.49
CA GLN A 738 5.02 -29.70 -28.19
C GLN A 738 4.68 -28.61 -29.21
N GLU A 739 4.38 -29.04 -30.43
CA GLU A 739 3.93 -28.16 -31.52
C GLU A 739 2.40 -28.07 -31.54
N VAL A 740 1.85 -26.84 -31.46
CA VAL A 740 0.39 -26.60 -31.34
C VAL A 740 -0.39 -27.21 -32.48
N ASP A 741 0.06 -27.01 -33.72
CA ASP A 741 -0.64 -27.51 -34.92
C ASP A 741 -0.70 -29.05 -34.92
N SER A 742 0.38 -29.71 -34.53
CA SER A 742 0.42 -31.17 -34.38
C SER A 742 -0.57 -31.68 -33.32
N VAL A 743 -0.70 -30.95 -32.20
CA VAL A 743 -1.67 -31.31 -31.14
C VAL A 743 -3.11 -31.10 -31.62
N ILE A 744 -3.39 -30.02 -32.39
CA ILE A 744 -4.68 -29.77 -32.99
C ILE A 744 -5.06 -30.90 -33.93
N GLU A 745 -4.18 -31.26 -34.87
CA GLU A 745 -4.42 -32.37 -35.82
C GLU A 745 -4.68 -33.68 -35.08
N ALA A 746 -3.88 -34.00 -34.07
CA ALA A 746 -4.06 -35.20 -33.26
C ALA A 746 -5.40 -35.22 -32.51
N LEU A 747 -5.82 -34.09 -31.92
CA LEU A 747 -7.10 -33.94 -31.23
C LEU A 747 -8.27 -34.10 -32.19
N VAL A 748 -8.27 -33.41 -33.32
CA VAL A 748 -9.34 -33.47 -34.32
C VAL A 748 -9.47 -34.89 -34.82
N LYS A 749 -8.37 -35.50 -35.25
CA LYS A 749 -8.36 -36.89 -35.74
C LYS A 749 -8.83 -37.90 -34.69
N PHE A 750 -8.45 -37.70 -33.44
CA PHE A 750 -8.91 -38.55 -32.35
C PHE A 750 -10.44 -38.45 -32.15
N LEU A 751 -10.97 -37.24 -32.06
CA LEU A 751 -12.41 -37.02 -31.85
C LEU A 751 -13.24 -37.51 -33.06
N GLU A 752 -12.78 -37.25 -34.28
CA GLU A 752 -13.44 -37.76 -35.50
C GLU A 752 -13.45 -39.30 -35.56
N ASN A 753 -12.34 -39.93 -35.20
CA ASN A 753 -12.25 -41.39 -35.15
C ASN A 753 -13.16 -41.98 -34.10
N GLU A 754 -13.19 -41.38 -32.86
CA GLU A 754 -14.08 -41.84 -31.79
C GLU A 754 -15.56 -41.60 -32.13
N PHE A 755 -15.87 -40.49 -32.78
CA PHE A 755 -17.24 -40.20 -33.23
C PHE A 755 -17.69 -41.16 -34.35
N SER A 756 -16.81 -41.51 -35.27
CA SER A 756 -17.13 -42.46 -36.35
C SER A 756 -17.49 -43.85 -35.84
N GLN A 757 -16.93 -44.28 -34.69
CA GLN A 757 -17.25 -45.58 -34.06
C GLN A 757 -18.63 -45.61 -33.44
N LEU A 758 -19.27 -44.44 -33.21
CA LEU A 758 -20.63 -44.37 -32.69
C LEU A 758 -21.68 -44.62 -33.73
N GLU A 759 -21.29 -44.69 -35.04
CA GLU A 759 -22.21 -44.84 -36.20
C GLU A 759 -23.40 -43.85 -36.09
N SER A 760 -23.16 -42.68 -35.52
CA SER A 760 -24.17 -41.65 -35.21
C SER A 760 -24.66 -40.97 -36.49
N GLN A 761 -25.95 -40.62 -36.53
CA GLN A 761 -26.56 -39.81 -37.59
C GLN A 761 -26.33 -38.31 -37.36
N ASN A 762 -25.79 -37.92 -36.17
CA ASN A 762 -25.49 -36.53 -35.83
C ASN A 762 -24.22 -36.06 -36.54
N LYS A 763 -24.01 -34.77 -36.55
CA LYS A 763 -22.85 -34.11 -37.13
C LYS A 763 -21.91 -33.62 -36.04
N LEU A 764 -20.65 -34.04 -36.09
CA LEU A 764 -19.58 -33.50 -35.26
C LEU A 764 -19.02 -32.24 -35.92
N THR A 765 -18.79 -31.20 -35.11
CA THR A 765 -18.07 -29.96 -35.49
C THR A 765 -17.07 -29.62 -34.41
N ILE A 766 -15.82 -29.35 -34.78
CA ILE A 766 -14.73 -29.01 -33.84
C ILE A 766 -14.19 -27.65 -34.26
N ASN A 767 -14.33 -26.67 -33.39
CA ASN A 767 -13.86 -25.30 -33.61
C ASN A 767 -12.68 -25.02 -32.70
N VAL A 768 -11.58 -24.58 -33.26
CA VAL A 768 -10.45 -24.03 -32.49
C VAL A 768 -10.78 -22.58 -32.20
N ASP A 769 -11.00 -22.25 -30.91
CA ASP A 769 -11.43 -20.92 -30.47
C ASP A 769 -10.23 -20.02 -30.24
N ASN A 770 -9.17 -20.55 -29.63
CA ASN A 770 -7.94 -19.82 -29.32
C ASN A 770 -6.76 -20.77 -29.17
N ARG A 771 -5.56 -20.28 -29.52
CA ARG A 771 -4.31 -21.04 -29.40
C ARG A 771 -3.13 -20.14 -29.06
N ALA A 772 -2.24 -20.64 -28.22
CA ALA A 772 -0.96 -20.02 -27.94
C ALA A 772 0.14 -21.08 -27.83
N GLU A 773 1.28 -20.83 -28.43
CA GLU A 773 2.42 -21.71 -28.36
C GLU A 773 3.10 -21.68 -26.97
N PRO A 774 3.64 -22.81 -26.49
CA PRO A 774 4.48 -22.79 -25.29
C PRO A 774 5.79 -22.06 -25.57
N TRP A 775 6.32 -21.39 -24.57
CA TRP A 775 7.58 -20.65 -24.66
C TRP A 775 8.60 -21.16 -23.65
N LEU A 776 9.86 -21.20 -24.07
CA LEU A 776 11.02 -21.51 -23.23
C LEU A 776 12.19 -20.60 -23.60
N GLY A 777 12.51 -19.67 -22.72
CA GLY A 777 13.66 -18.80 -22.82
C GLY A 777 14.93 -19.48 -22.30
N ASP A 778 16.07 -18.98 -22.72
CA ASP A 778 17.39 -19.45 -22.26
C ASP A 778 17.91 -18.55 -21.13
N PRO A 779 17.96 -19.02 -19.87
CA PRO A 779 18.47 -18.25 -18.73
C PRO A 779 19.94 -17.81 -18.86
N THR A 780 20.70 -18.39 -19.79
CA THR A 780 22.11 -18.06 -19.99
C THR A 780 22.34 -16.92 -20.99
N ASN A 781 21.29 -16.45 -21.67
CA ASN A 781 21.42 -15.37 -22.65
C ASN A 781 21.63 -13.99 -21.97
N ALA A 782 22.07 -13.02 -22.77
CA ALA A 782 22.47 -11.70 -22.27
C ALA A 782 21.34 -10.93 -21.55
N ILE A 783 20.09 -11.05 -22.02
CA ILE A 783 18.96 -10.32 -21.41
C ILE A 783 18.66 -10.86 -20.01
N PHE A 784 18.64 -12.19 -19.79
CA PHE A 784 18.44 -12.77 -18.47
C PHE A 784 19.59 -12.44 -17.51
N GLN A 785 20.84 -12.48 -17.99
CA GLN A 785 22.00 -12.13 -17.18
C GLN A 785 21.97 -10.64 -16.76
N THR A 786 21.55 -9.76 -17.66
CA THR A 786 21.39 -8.32 -17.36
C THR A 786 20.26 -8.07 -16.37
N LEU A 787 19.13 -8.78 -16.50
CA LEU A 787 18.01 -8.73 -15.57
C LEU A 787 18.42 -9.23 -14.17
N GLU A 788 19.10 -10.37 -14.08
CA GLU A 788 19.58 -10.91 -12.81
C GLU A 788 20.49 -9.89 -12.09
N LYS A 789 21.46 -9.31 -12.81
CA LYS A 789 22.35 -8.29 -12.26
C LYS A 789 21.59 -7.02 -11.82
N ALA A 790 20.67 -6.53 -12.66
CA ALA A 790 19.87 -5.36 -12.33
C ALA A 790 18.98 -5.57 -11.08
N ILE A 791 18.38 -6.76 -10.92
CA ILE A 791 17.60 -7.13 -9.74
C ILE A 791 18.49 -7.13 -8.49
N LEU A 792 19.64 -7.80 -8.54
CA LEU A 792 20.56 -7.88 -7.40
C LEU A 792 21.00 -6.48 -6.95
N GLU A 793 21.43 -5.63 -7.86
CA GLU A 793 21.87 -4.27 -7.55
C GLU A 793 20.74 -3.40 -7.00
N THR A 794 19.53 -3.51 -7.56
CA THR A 794 18.40 -2.67 -7.16
C THR A 794 17.88 -3.03 -5.76
N TRP A 795 17.92 -4.31 -5.40
CA TRP A 795 17.50 -4.75 -4.08
C TRP A 795 18.61 -4.68 -3.02
N ASP A 796 19.90 -4.68 -3.39
CA ASP A 796 21.02 -4.46 -2.46
C ASP A 796 21.04 -3.02 -1.91
N GLU A 797 20.74 -2.01 -2.73
CA GLU A 797 20.73 -0.61 -2.33
C GLU A 797 19.69 -0.28 -1.23
N CYS A 798 18.68 -1.09 -1.06
CA CYS A 798 17.68 -0.91 0.01
C CYS A 798 18.21 -1.19 1.43
N PHE A 799 19.41 -1.78 1.57
CA PHE A 799 19.94 -2.26 2.87
C PHE A 799 21.25 -1.57 3.31
N GLU A 800 21.82 -0.66 2.52
CA GLU A 800 23.10 0.01 2.81
C GLU A 800 22.98 1.31 3.64
N THR A 801 21.80 1.77 4.03
CA THR A 801 21.62 3.02 4.77
C THR A 801 21.72 2.87 6.30
N SER A 802 22.38 1.85 6.82
CA SER A 802 22.77 1.80 8.25
C SER A 802 24.25 2.18 8.36
N PRO A 803 24.63 3.22 9.13
CA PRO A 803 26.03 3.60 9.25
C PRO A 803 26.82 2.51 9.94
N SER A 804 27.85 2.03 9.26
CA SER A 804 28.84 1.13 9.82
C SER A 804 29.66 1.87 10.89
N SER A 805 29.42 1.55 12.14
CA SER A 805 30.34 1.92 13.22
C SER A 805 31.54 0.96 13.22
N GLY A 806 32.73 1.55 12.97
CA GLY A 806 34.02 1.21 13.58
C GLY A 806 34.56 -0.19 13.39
N GLU A 807 35.62 -0.27 12.60
CA GLU A 807 36.64 -1.32 12.64
C GLU A 807 37.05 -1.73 14.05
N VAL A 808 36.93 -3.02 14.37
CA VAL A 808 37.86 -3.69 15.29
C VAL A 808 38.05 -5.11 14.77
N THR A 809 39.27 -5.38 14.30
CA THR A 809 39.75 -6.76 14.13
C THR A 809 40.03 -7.39 15.50
N PRO A 810 39.63 -8.66 15.72
CA PRO A 810 40.60 -9.66 16.12
C PRO A 810 40.33 -11.06 15.62
N GLU A 811 41.38 -11.83 15.70
CA GLU A 811 41.59 -13.21 15.31
C GLU A 811 40.73 -14.27 16.05
N PRO A 812 40.80 -15.55 15.60
CA PRO A 812 39.70 -16.49 15.74
C PRO A 812 39.85 -17.43 16.95
N GLU A 813 38.72 -17.68 17.61
CA GLU A 813 38.55 -18.89 18.41
C GLU A 813 37.26 -19.62 18.02
N LYS A 814 37.46 -20.92 17.73
CA LYS A 814 36.43 -21.87 17.39
C LYS A 814 35.54 -22.16 18.60
N ALA A 815 34.27 -21.87 18.51
CA ALA A 815 33.26 -22.44 19.38
C ALA A 815 32.11 -22.98 18.50
N GLU A 816 31.76 -24.23 18.73
CA GLU A 816 30.60 -24.90 18.10
C GLU A 816 29.31 -24.18 18.51
N LYS A 817 28.66 -23.52 17.57
CA LYS A 817 27.35 -22.94 17.78
C LYS A 817 26.25 -23.99 17.64
N SER A 818 25.32 -24.02 18.60
CA SER A 818 24.18 -24.91 18.58
C SER A 818 23.22 -24.58 17.41
N LYS A 819 22.53 -25.59 16.87
CA LYS A 819 21.58 -25.44 15.74
C LYS A 819 20.44 -24.48 16.03
N GLU A 820 20.13 -24.18 17.29
CA GLU A 820 19.10 -23.21 17.67
C GLU A 820 19.51 -21.74 17.49
N GLU A 821 20.80 -21.40 17.69
CA GLU A 821 21.32 -20.06 17.41
C GLU A 821 21.40 -19.76 15.90
N GLU A 822 21.62 -20.81 15.10
CA GLU A 822 21.60 -20.67 13.62
C GLU A 822 20.19 -20.37 13.10
N VAL A 823 19.13 -20.96 13.69
CA VAL A 823 17.73 -20.68 13.34
C VAL A 823 17.30 -19.27 13.77
N LEU A 824 17.79 -18.77 14.90
CA LEU A 824 17.48 -17.38 15.35
C LEU A 824 18.24 -16.33 14.52
N SER A 825 19.47 -16.63 14.09
CA SER A 825 20.25 -15.72 13.24
C SER A 825 19.69 -15.62 11.80
N VAL A 826 18.96 -16.63 11.35
CA VAL A 826 18.30 -16.66 10.03
C VAL A 826 17.03 -15.80 10.03
N LYS A 827 16.30 -15.69 11.14
CA LYS A 827 15.12 -14.80 11.24
C LYS A 827 15.45 -13.31 11.28
N THR A 828 16.66 -12.92 11.63
CA THR A 828 17.14 -11.52 11.61
C THR A 828 17.93 -11.16 10.36
N LYS A 829 18.16 -12.10 9.43
CA LYS A 829 18.82 -11.89 8.14
C LYS A 829 17.91 -12.22 6.95
N LEU A 830 16.62 -11.94 7.06
CA LEU A 830 15.72 -11.88 5.93
C LEU A 830 15.96 -10.59 5.14
N GLY A 831 17.08 -10.48 4.52
CA GLY A 831 17.37 -9.31 3.79
C GLY A 831 18.47 -9.48 2.80
N LYS A 832 18.43 -10.25 1.81
CA LYS A 832 19.09 -10.16 0.51
C LYS A 832 18.73 -11.39 -0.31
N PRO A 833 17.89 -11.30 -1.33
CA PRO A 833 17.87 -12.36 -2.31
C PRO A 833 19.26 -12.37 -2.96
N ARG A 834 20.06 -13.34 -2.61
CA ARG A 834 21.39 -13.52 -3.24
C ARG A 834 21.29 -13.80 -4.74
N LYS A 835 20.08 -14.20 -5.20
CA LYS A 835 19.80 -14.51 -6.59
C LYS A 835 18.28 -14.56 -6.81
N PRO A 836 17.73 -13.98 -7.90
CA PRO A 836 16.32 -14.16 -8.23
C PRO A 836 16.04 -15.63 -8.58
N LEU A 837 14.81 -16.07 -8.30
CA LEU A 837 14.36 -17.41 -8.66
C LEU A 837 14.01 -17.48 -10.15
N TYR A 838 14.58 -18.46 -10.85
CA TYR A 838 14.19 -18.76 -12.21
C TYR A 838 12.98 -19.71 -12.20
N ILE A 839 11.84 -19.24 -12.65
CA ILE A 839 10.56 -19.96 -12.57
C ILE A 839 9.99 -20.25 -13.94
N ARG A 840 9.13 -21.26 -13.99
CA ARG A 840 8.16 -21.44 -15.08
C ARG A 840 6.77 -21.11 -14.55
N GLU A 841 5.86 -20.81 -15.45
CA GLU A 841 4.47 -20.54 -15.10
C GLU A 841 3.50 -21.44 -15.85
N GLY A 842 2.35 -21.66 -15.23
CA GLY A 842 1.25 -22.43 -15.82
C GLY A 842 0.39 -21.62 -16.79
N GLY A 843 0.57 -20.30 -16.81
CA GLY A 843 -0.09 -19.37 -17.73
C GLY A 843 0.50 -19.43 -19.14
N SER A 844 -0.14 -18.72 -20.06
CA SER A 844 0.31 -18.54 -21.43
C SER A 844 0.17 -17.08 -21.82
N ILE A 845 1.19 -16.52 -22.45
CA ILE A 845 1.19 -15.19 -23.07
C ILE A 845 1.45 -15.43 -24.56
N PRO A 846 0.43 -15.33 -25.43
CA PRO A 846 0.57 -15.66 -26.85
C PRO A 846 1.68 -14.88 -27.55
N ALA A 847 1.81 -13.60 -27.21
CA ALA A 847 2.70 -12.66 -27.86
C ALA A 847 4.19 -13.00 -27.74
N ILE A 848 4.67 -13.55 -26.59
CA ILE A 848 6.12 -13.72 -26.39
C ILE A 848 6.76 -14.65 -27.42
N ARG A 849 6.15 -15.81 -27.64
CA ARG A 849 6.68 -16.79 -28.61
C ARG A 849 6.54 -16.31 -30.04
N PHE A 850 5.44 -15.63 -30.36
CA PHE A 850 5.22 -15.01 -31.66
C PHE A 850 6.28 -13.95 -31.95
N LEU A 851 6.51 -13.00 -31.04
CA LEU A 851 7.51 -11.94 -31.19
C LEU A 851 8.93 -12.50 -31.33
N GLU A 852 9.28 -13.51 -30.53
CA GLU A 852 10.58 -14.19 -30.63
C GLU A 852 10.82 -14.81 -32.02
N LYS A 853 9.81 -15.47 -32.58
CA LYS A 853 9.87 -16.06 -33.94
C LYS A 853 9.91 -14.98 -35.02
N GLU A 854 9.07 -13.94 -34.88
CA GLU A 854 8.90 -12.91 -35.90
C GLU A 854 10.14 -12.04 -36.06
N PHE A 855 10.82 -11.71 -34.97
CA PHE A 855 12.00 -10.85 -34.98
C PHE A 855 13.32 -11.62 -34.88
N GLY A 856 13.29 -12.89 -34.55
CA GLY A 856 14.50 -13.72 -34.35
C GLY A 856 15.35 -13.24 -33.17
N ALA A 857 14.73 -12.58 -32.18
CA ALA A 857 15.38 -11.96 -31.04
C ALA A 857 15.08 -12.71 -29.73
N PRO A 858 16.05 -12.88 -28.83
CA PRO A 858 15.81 -13.54 -27.55
C PRO A 858 14.84 -12.73 -26.68
N ALA A 859 13.89 -13.43 -26.06
CA ALA A 859 12.91 -12.87 -25.16
C ALA A 859 13.19 -13.21 -23.70
N ALA A 860 12.83 -12.30 -22.79
CA ALA A 860 12.82 -12.52 -21.36
C ALA A 860 11.55 -11.96 -20.72
N HIS A 861 11.16 -12.54 -19.59
CA HIS A 861 9.96 -12.15 -18.87
C HIS A 861 10.30 -11.80 -17.42
N LEU A 862 10.01 -10.54 -17.02
CA LEU A 862 10.23 -9.99 -15.70
C LEU A 862 8.90 -9.83 -14.95
N PRO A 863 8.54 -10.71 -14.02
CA PRO A 863 7.42 -10.50 -13.13
C PRO A 863 7.63 -9.29 -12.22
N CYS A 864 6.64 -8.39 -12.14
CA CYS A 864 6.67 -7.19 -11.30
C CYS A 864 5.75 -7.29 -10.08
N GLY A 865 4.74 -8.14 -10.14
CA GLY A 865 3.78 -8.37 -9.07
C GLY A 865 4.26 -9.38 -8.02
N GLN A 866 3.45 -9.53 -6.97
CA GLN A 866 3.61 -10.53 -5.90
C GLN A 866 2.51 -11.58 -5.97
N SER A 867 2.72 -12.75 -5.34
CA SER A 867 1.72 -13.84 -5.34
C SER A 867 0.37 -13.43 -4.74
N SER A 868 0.38 -12.44 -3.84
CA SER A 868 -0.80 -11.90 -3.16
C SER A 868 -1.51 -10.76 -3.91
N ASP A 869 -1.07 -10.40 -5.13
CA ASP A 869 -1.61 -9.25 -5.85
C ASP A 869 -2.98 -9.48 -6.48
N SER A 870 -3.48 -10.72 -6.46
CA SER A 870 -4.85 -11.07 -6.90
C SER A 870 -5.18 -10.65 -8.34
N ALA A 871 -4.23 -10.71 -9.28
CA ALA A 871 -4.50 -10.43 -10.69
C ALA A 871 -5.69 -11.27 -11.20
N HIS A 872 -6.56 -10.68 -12.02
CA HIS A 872 -7.84 -11.23 -12.51
C HIS A 872 -8.92 -11.46 -11.43
N LEU A 873 -8.59 -11.33 -10.14
CA LEU A 873 -9.53 -11.49 -9.02
C LEU A 873 -10.02 -10.14 -8.49
N ASP A 874 -10.92 -10.18 -7.52
CA ASP A 874 -11.36 -8.98 -6.79
C ASP A 874 -10.21 -8.44 -5.93
N ASN A 875 -10.17 -7.12 -5.75
CA ASN A 875 -9.13 -6.41 -4.98
C ASN A 875 -7.71 -6.60 -5.53
N GLU A 876 -7.58 -6.60 -6.88
CA GLU A 876 -6.27 -6.57 -7.52
C GLU A 876 -5.44 -5.41 -7.02
N ARG A 877 -4.14 -5.67 -6.74
CA ARG A 877 -3.21 -4.70 -6.20
C ARG A 877 -1.80 -4.90 -6.70
N ILE A 878 -0.95 -3.91 -6.53
CA ILE A 878 0.51 -4.02 -6.70
C ILE A 878 1.21 -3.35 -5.52
N CYS A 879 2.31 -3.94 -5.06
CA CYS A 879 3.14 -3.29 -4.05
C CYS A 879 3.83 -2.06 -4.65
N LEU A 880 3.66 -0.88 -4.01
CA LEU A 880 4.28 0.37 -4.44
C LEU A 880 5.80 0.24 -4.55
N LEU A 881 6.44 -0.39 -3.57
CA LEU A 881 7.88 -0.61 -3.61
C LEU A 881 8.31 -1.44 -4.82
N ASN A 882 7.57 -2.51 -5.14
CA ASN A 882 7.86 -3.35 -6.31
C ASN A 882 7.73 -2.58 -7.61
N LEU A 883 6.70 -1.73 -7.73
CA LEU A 883 6.50 -0.88 -8.90
C LEU A 883 7.66 0.11 -9.11
N LEU A 884 8.10 0.78 -8.04
CA LEU A 884 9.23 1.70 -8.10
C LEU A 884 10.55 0.97 -8.37
N LYS A 885 10.77 -0.19 -7.75
CA LYS A 885 11.95 -1.02 -8.02
C LYS A 885 11.93 -1.62 -9.43
N ALA A 886 10.77 -1.97 -9.97
CA ALA A 886 10.65 -2.36 -11.38
C ALA A 886 11.11 -1.23 -12.33
N ARG A 887 10.74 0.04 -12.06
CA ARG A 887 11.25 1.21 -12.81
C ARG A 887 12.77 1.28 -12.77
N GLU A 888 13.41 1.13 -11.61
CA GLU A 888 14.88 1.14 -11.48
C GLU A 888 15.52 -0.02 -12.27
N ILE A 889 14.92 -1.23 -12.20
CA ILE A 889 15.39 -2.41 -12.93
C ILE A 889 15.29 -2.17 -14.44
N PHE A 890 14.16 -1.66 -14.95
CA PHE A 890 14.02 -1.30 -16.37
C PHE A 890 15.06 -0.29 -16.81
N GLY A 891 15.32 0.75 -16.00
CA GLY A 891 16.36 1.74 -16.30
C GLY A 891 17.74 1.11 -16.45
N LYS A 892 18.14 0.24 -15.53
CA LYS A 892 19.41 -0.50 -15.59
C LYS A 892 19.47 -1.45 -16.80
N VAL A 893 18.35 -2.09 -17.15
CA VAL A 893 18.28 -3.01 -18.29
C VAL A 893 18.38 -2.25 -19.61
N PHE A 894 17.60 -1.18 -19.80
CA PHE A 894 17.60 -0.39 -21.03
C PHE A 894 18.93 0.34 -21.30
N SER A 895 19.69 0.65 -20.24
CA SER A 895 21.01 1.28 -20.38
C SER A 895 22.14 0.29 -20.63
N ARG A 896 21.99 -1.01 -20.30
CA ARG A 896 23.11 -1.98 -20.29
C ARG A 896 23.02 -3.09 -21.36
N LEU A 897 21.85 -3.33 -21.94
CA LEU A 897 21.69 -4.28 -23.04
C LEU A 897 22.30 -3.67 -24.32
#